data_7ce0fde23ff6252ca3bfed8f6aa7e485
#
_entry.id   7ce0fde23ff6252ca3bfed8f6aa7e485
#
_cell.length_a   1.000
_cell.length_b   1.000
_cell.length_c   1.000
_cell.angle_alpha   90.00
_cell.angle_beta   90.00
_cell.angle_gamma   90.00
#
_symmetry.space_group_name_H-M   'P 1'
#
loop_
_entity.id
_entity.type
_entity.pdbx_description
1 polymer ?
#
loop_
_entity_poly.entity_id
_entity_poly.type
_entity_poly.pdbx_seq_one_letter_code
_entity_poly.pdbx_strand_id
1 'polypeptide(L)'
;MSPSSRSTPTRTLPDKPNLSQLKKQAKDLLKAFQAGEPTAVDEVRAHYSRPVLGLEGHVLQLSDAQLVLARAYGFDSWPKLKAFVDGATMSRFVAAVESGDVERVRAMLHQRPALVHMDTAGNNEHRGLHYAVLGRDVAMVRLLMQAGADARQGIFPHRDATTAFALARDRDYKDIVAVIEEEEQHRREQMSCPNATISPVQDQINDAIRQGDNEAAIRLLEADGSLIRACDRDGATPLHVAAQETNEEMVAWLLSRRANVHKRDAHGLTPLDRAGLAADPRNDGAKRFPAVAKLLLDRGAEVTLRAAVALADSQRIRELVGGDPGLLRQEIHWSEGGLVSLAVKHGHLEVVRLLLDLGADVDERTLLQELEEPTPSWGLPLWYAALAGRHDIAELLLDRGADPNANVYASGWPLRNAYQRNDEALKRLLVERGARPKPYMVAEAHDWAEARRILETDAREDVAQELCWSAAVNGCPAIVQLALPRLNWPSRDPRWHWILIQPIRGLGDNAGLRPAATTEDRLRCLALLLQHGVDPNVSRLGQTVLHFTAARNQVDHEADRTRFAAMLLDRGAKLNLRDDLLKSTPLGWACRWGRKELVELLIARSAPVNEPDAEPWATPLAWAKKMGHAAIERGLLNNGAKA
;
A
#
# COMPACT_ATOMS: atom_id res chain seq x y z
N MET A 1 -6.38 5.82 -7.53
CA MET A 1 -6.14 5.13 -8.84
C MET A 1 -7.04 5.78 -9.86
N SER A 2 -6.47 6.59 -10.75
CA SER A 2 -7.23 7.13 -11.88
C SER A 2 -7.74 5.97 -12.73
N PRO A 3 -8.93 6.01 -13.29
CA PRO A 3 -9.32 5.08 -14.33
C PRO A 3 -8.36 5.30 -15.49
N SER A 4 -7.49 4.31 -15.74
CA SER A 4 -6.70 4.26 -16.96
C SER A 4 -7.65 4.54 -18.14
N SER A 5 -7.24 5.35 -19.10
CA SER A 5 -7.94 5.52 -20.36
C SER A 5 -8.19 4.13 -20.95
N ARG A 6 -9.39 3.60 -20.72
CA ARG A 6 -9.78 2.28 -21.25
C ARG A 6 -9.80 2.44 -22.75
N SER A 7 -8.88 1.77 -23.43
CA SER A 7 -9.00 1.58 -24.87
C SER A 7 -10.35 0.93 -25.13
N THR A 8 -11.12 1.45 -26.07
CA THR A 8 -12.40 0.86 -26.44
C THR A 8 -12.17 -0.61 -26.83
N PRO A 9 -12.92 -1.58 -26.28
CA PRO A 9 -12.77 -2.98 -26.65
C PRO A 9 -12.92 -3.16 -28.17
N THR A 10 -11.98 -3.87 -28.77
CA THR A 10 -11.99 -4.16 -30.24
C THR A 10 -12.46 -5.57 -30.52
N ARG A 11 -12.57 -6.42 -29.48
CA ARG A 11 -13.02 -7.81 -29.58
C ARG A 11 -14.19 -8.06 -28.63
N THR A 12 -15.08 -8.98 -29.02
CA THR A 12 -16.19 -9.47 -28.19
C THR A 12 -15.90 -10.92 -27.77
N LEU A 13 -16.02 -11.22 -26.48
CA LEU A 13 -15.91 -12.58 -26.00
C LEU A 13 -17.08 -13.42 -26.52
N PRO A 14 -16.84 -14.68 -26.93
CA PRO A 14 -17.91 -15.60 -27.25
C PRO A 14 -18.75 -15.93 -26.01
N ASP A 15 -20.00 -16.37 -26.18
CA ASP A 15 -20.92 -16.71 -25.09
C ASP A 15 -20.34 -17.74 -24.10
N LYS A 16 -19.48 -18.63 -24.56
CA LYS A 16 -18.75 -19.62 -23.75
C LYS A 16 -17.26 -19.50 -24.01
N PRO A 17 -16.59 -18.50 -23.39
CA PRO A 17 -15.17 -18.30 -23.61
C PRO A 17 -14.36 -19.46 -23.02
N ASN A 18 -13.29 -19.85 -23.73
CA ASN A 18 -12.42 -20.95 -23.35
C ASN A 18 -10.97 -20.45 -23.20
N LEU A 19 -10.37 -20.68 -22.03
CA LEU A 19 -9.03 -20.21 -21.72
C LEU A 19 -7.95 -20.78 -22.67
N SER A 20 -8.09 -22.05 -23.11
CA SER A 20 -7.14 -22.66 -24.07
C SER A 20 -7.18 -21.96 -25.42
N GLN A 21 -8.36 -21.56 -25.88
CA GLN A 21 -8.54 -20.80 -27.11
C GLN A 21 -7.95 -19.38 -26.97
N LEU A 22 -8.16 -18.72 -25.84
CA LEU A 22 -7.58 -17.40 -25.57
C LEU A 22 -6.04 -17.43 -25.50
N LYS A 23 -5.47 -18.47 -24.87
CA LYS A 23 -4.02 -18.69 -24.87
C LYS A 23 -3.46 -18.92 -26.30
N LYS A 24 -4.22 -19.62 -27.15
CA LYS A 24 -3.85 -19.77 -28.55
C LYS A 24 -3.89 -18.44 -29.29
N GLN A 25 -4.96 -17.64 -29.11
CA GLN A 25 -5.09 -16.33 -29.74
C GLN A 25 -3.94 -15.39 -29.33
N ALA A 26 -3.50 -15.41 -28.04
CA ALA A 26 -2.35 -14.61 -27.61
C ALA A 26 -1.04 -15.03 -28.30
N LYS A 27 -0.84 -16.34 -28.53
CA LYS A 27 0.32 -16.86 -29.29
C LYS A 27 0.23 -16.47 -30.76
N ASP A 28 -0.96 -16.55 -31.34
CA ASP A 28 -1.19 -16.22 -32.76
C ASP A 28 -0.97 -14.69 -32.95
N LEU A 29 -1.46 -13.84 -32.03
CA LEU A 29 -1.20 -12.39 -32.05
C LEU A 29 0.30 -12.08 -31.97
N LEU A 30 1.02 -12.73 -31.07
CA LEU A 30 2.47 -12.57 -30.95
C LEU A 30 3.18 -12.92 -32.24
N LYS A 31 2.83 -14.07 -32.86
CA LYS A 31 3.41 -14.55 -34.13
C LYS A 31 3.11 -13.58 -35.26
N ALA A 32 1.86 -13.13 -35.38
CA ALA A 32 1.44 -12.17 -36.40
C ALA A 32 2.15 -10.80 -36.26
N PHE A 33 2.31 -10.33 -35.03
CA PHE A 33 3.07 -9.11 -34.75
C PHE A 33 4.54 -9.24 -35.12
N GLN A 34 5.17 -10.38 -34.79
CA GLN A 34 6.56 -10.68 -35.19
C GLN A 34 6.76 -10.81 -36.68
N ALA A 35 5.72 -11.24 -37.41
CA ALA A 35 5.70 -11.29 -38.87
C ALA A 35 5.43 -9.90 -39.51
N GLY A 36 5.13 -8.88 -38.73
CA GLY A 36 4.85 -7.53 -39.23
C GLY A 36 3.46 -7.38 -39.85
N GLU A 37 2.51 -8.25 -39.52
CA GLU A 37 1.14 -8.18 -40.04
C GLU A 37 0.47 -6.87 -39.59
N PRO A 38 -0.05 -6.02 -40.53
CA PRO A 38 -0.57 -4.70 -40.22
C PRO A 38 -1.66 -4.72 -39.15
N THR A 39 -2.59 -5.67 -39.19
CA THR A 39 -3.70 -5.80 -38.27
C THR A 39 -3.22 -6.12 -36.83
N ALA A 40 -2.20 -6.94 -36.67
CA ALA A 40 -1.63 -7.29 -35.40
C ALA A 40 -0.82 -6.11 -34.83
N VAL A 41 -0.10 -5.38 -35.69
CA VAL A 41 0.63 -4.16 -35.29
C VAL A 41 -0.33 -3.08 -34.81
N ASP A 42 -1.44 -2.87 -35.50
CA ASP A 42 -2.46 -1.87 -35.11
C ASP A 42 -3.17 -2.26 -33.81
N GLU A 43 -3.47 -3.54 -33.60
CA GLU A 43 -4.07 -4.03 -32.35
C GLU A 43 -3.13 -3.84 -31.14
N VAL A 44 -1.84 -4.14 -31.34
CA VAL A 44 -0.82 -3.90 -30.31
C VAL A 44 -0.71 -2.40 -30.01
N ARG A 45 -0.69 -1.54 -31.00
CA ARG A 45 -0.66 -0.07 -30.81
C ARG A 45 -1.89 0.45 -30.07
N ALA A 46 -3.08 -0.07 -30.36
CA ALA A 46 -4.32 0.34 -29.73
C ALA A 46 -4.42 -0.03 -28.24
N HIS A 47 -3.85 -1.17 -27.85
CA HIS A 47 -4.05 -1.76 -26.52
C HIS A 47 -2.79 -1.87 -25.66
N TYR A 48 -1.61 -1.54 -26.21
CA TYR A 48 -0.34 -1.55 -25.48
C TYR A 48 0.06 -0.14 -25.09
N SER A 49 -0.05 0.18 -23.80
CA SER A 49 0.09 1.56 -23.27
C SER A 49 1.54 2.08 -23.20
N ARG A 50 2.52 1.33 -23.66
CA ARG A 50 3.91 1.84 -23.76
C ARG A 50 4.02 2.64 -25.06
N PRO A 51 4.67 3.82 -25.04
CA PRO A 51 4.95 4.54 -26.28
C PRO A 51 5.78 3.63 -27.17
N VAL A 52 5.21 3.24 -28.30
CA VAL A 52 5.88 2.51 -29.39
C VAL A 52 6.73 3.55 -30.15
N LEU A 53 7.59 4.26 -29.44
CA LEU A 53 8.62 5.12 -30.01
C LEU A 53 9.86 4.24 -30.22
N GLY A 54 10.02 3.79 -31.45
CA GLY A 54 11.15 2.96 -31.90
C GLY A 54 10.88 1.45 -31.78
N LEU A 55 10.20 0.87 -32.78
CA LEU A 55 10.06 -0.58 -32.98
C LEU A 55 11.39 -1.28 -33.29
N GLU A 56 12.52 -0.57 -33.29
CA GLU A 56 13.85 -1.12 -33.49
C GLU A 56 14.43 -1.52 -32.12
N GLY A 57 14.11 -2.74 -31.66
CA GLY A 57 14.79 -3.38 -30.54
C GLY A 57 13.93 -3.98 -29.43
N HIS A 58 12.64 -3.72 -29.34
CA HIS A 58 11.80 -4.33 -28.31
C HIS A 58 11.10 -5.60 -28.84
N VAL A 59 11.53 -6.75 -28.34
CA VAL A 59 10.88 -8.04 -28.67
C VAL A 59 9.63 -8.19 -27.81
N LEU A 60 8.44 -8.08 -28.42
CA LEU A 60 7.18 -8.35 -27.75
C LEU A 60 7.19 -9.77 -27.17
N GLN A 61 6.88 -9.90 -25.89
CA GLN A 61 6.81 -11.18 -25.18
C GLN A 61 5.39 -11.76 -25.19
N LEU A 62 5.24 -13.03 -24.86
CA LEU A 62 3.92 -13.66 -24.75
C LEU A 62 3.03 -12.98 -23.71
N SER A 63 3.60 -12.52 -22.60
CA SER A 63 2.91 -11.74 -21.56
C SER A 63 2.34 -10.42 -22.10
N ASP A 64 3.06 -9.76 -23.00
CA ASP A 64 2.61 -8.51 -23.63
C ASP A 64 1.44 -8.78 -24.58
N ALA A 65 1.54 -9.85 -25.41
CA ALA A 65 0.46 -10.28 -26.28
C ALA A 65 -0.80 -10.71 -25.50
N GLN A 66 -0.63 -11.33 -24.34
CA GLN A 66 -1.72 -11.65 -23.42
C GLN A 66 -2.38 -10.39 -22.87
N LEU A 67 -1.60 -9.37 -22.48
CA LEU A 67 -2.11 -8.09 -22.00
C LEU A 67 -2.88 -7.36 -23.11
N VAL A 68 -2.34 -7.29 -24.32
CA VAL A 68 -3.00 -6.68 -25.49
C VAL A 68 -4.33 -7.39 -25.74
N LEU A 69 -4.33 -8.71 -25.80
CA LEU A 69 -5.54 -9.49 -26.02
C LEU A 69 -6.59 -9.27 -24.91
N ALA A 70 -6.17 -9.23 -23.65
CA ALA A 70 -7.07 -8.96 -22.54
C ALA A 70 -7.74 -7.59 -22.69
N ARG A 71 -6.98 -6.56 -23.04
CA ARG A 71 -7.49 -5.19 -23.25
C ARG A 71 -8.38 -5.11 -24.49
N ALA A 72 -8.07 -5.83 -25.54
CA ALA A 72 -8.92 -5.95 -26.71
C ALA A 72 -10.31 -6.50 -26.38
N TYR A 73 -10.39 -7.39 -25.39
CA TYR A 73 -11.65 -7.90 -24.83
C TYR A 73 -12.26 -7.03 -23.71
N GLY A 74 -11.68 -5.87 -23.40
CA GLY A 74 -12.19 -4.94 -22.37
C GLY A 74 -11.76 -5.23 -20.92
N PHE A 75 -10.76 -6.08 -20.73
CA PHE A 75 -10.20 -6.38 -19.42
C PHE A 75 -8.86 -5.66 -19.24
N ASP A 76 -8.62 -5.12 -18.04
CA ASP A 76 -7.39 -4.37 -17.78
C ASP A 76 -6.13 -5.25 -17.83
N SER A 77 -6.27 -6.57 -17.59
CA SER A 77 -5.17 -7.52 -17.58
C SER A 77 -5.57 -8.96 -17.98
N TRP A 78 -4.56 -9.77 -18.32
CA TRP A 78 -4.74 -11.19 -18.60
C TRP A 78 -5.27 -11.99 -17.40
N PRO A 79 -4.81 -11.79 -16.16
CA PRO A 79 -5.40 -12.43 -14.98
C PRO A 79 -6.89 -12.11 -14.78
N LYS A 80 -7.33 -10.87 -15.05
CA LYS A 80 -8.76 -10.51 -14.98
C LYS A 80 -9.59 -11.23 -16.05
N LEU A 81 -9.10 -11.26 -17.29
CA LEU A 81 -9.75 -12.02 -18.34
C LEU A 81 -9.82 -13.52 -17.99
N LYS A 82 -8.71 -14.08 -17.49
CA LYS A 82 -8.66 -15.47 -17.05
C LYS A 82 -9.65 -15.75 -15.93
N ALA A 83 -9.67 -14.92 -14.88
CA ALA A 83 -10.59 -15.07 -13.75
C ALA A 83 -12.06 -14.99 -14.20
N PHE A 84 -12.37 -14.11 -15.16
CA PHE A 84 -13.70 -14.01 -15.74
C PHE A 84 -14.11 -15.30 -16.49
N VAL A 85 -13.19 -15.83 -17.31
CA VAL A 85 -13.43 -17.07 -18.08
C VAL A 85 -13.54 -18.29 -17.18
N ASP A 86 -12.70 -18.39 -16.17
CA ASP A 86 -12.72 -19.47 -15.18
C ASP A 86 -13.93 -19.31 -14.20
N GLY A 87 -14.61 -18.15 -14.23
CA GLY A 87 -15.74 -17.86 -13.34
C GLY A 87 -15.38 -17.55 -11.90
N ALA A 88 -14.07 -17.51 -11.56
CA ALA A 88 -13.55 -17.24 -10.23
C ALA A 88 -13.22 -15.73 -10.05
N THR A 89 -14.22 -14.85 -10.21
CA THR A 89 -14.07 -13.40 -9.99
C THR A 89 -14.50 -13.03 -8.59
N MET A 90 -13.94 -11.92 -8.04
CA MET A 90 -14.32 -11.42 -6.72
C MET A 90 -15.82 -11.13 -6.59
N SER A 91 -16.44 -10.54 -7.62
CA SER A 91 -17.90 -10.26 -7.61
C SER A 91 -18.75 -11.54 -7.50
N ARG A 92 -18.36 -12.60 -8.23
CA ARG A 92 -19.06 -13.91 -8.16
C ARG A 92 -18.77 -14.63 -6.84
N PHE A 93 -17.56 -14.45 -6.31
CA PHE A 93 -17.19 -14.99 -5.01
C PHE A 93 -18.02 -14.37 -3.90
N VAL A 94 -18.13 -13.04 -3.85
CA VAL A 94 -18.98 -12.33 -2.88
C VAL A 94 -20.43 -12.74 -3.03
N ALA A 95 -20.97 -12.79 -4.25
CA ALA A 95 -22.34 -13.25 -4.46
C ALA A 95 -22.59 -14.69 -3.96
N ALA A 96 -21.61 -15.59 -4.11
CA ALA A 96 -21.69 -16.94 -3.57
C ALA A 96 -21.61 -16.95 -2.04
N VAL A 97 -20.80 -16.09 -1.43
CA VAL A 97 -20.72 -15.93 0.03
C VAL A 97 -22.03 -15.38 0.58
N GLU A 98 -22.59 -14.32 -0.02
CA GLU A 98 -23.86 -13.71 0.40
C GLU A 98 -25.07 -14.65 0.24
N SER A 99 -25.03 -15.53 -0.76
CA SER A 99 -26.07 -16.56 -0.96
C SER A 99 -25.91 -17.79 -0.08
N GLY A 100 -24.84 -17.90 0.72
CA GLY A 100 -24.55 -19.06 1.57
C GLY A 100 -24.14 -20.31 0.78
N ASP A 101 -23.72 -20.19 -0.48
CA ASP A 101 -23.36 -21.34 -1.34
C ASP A 101 -21.93 -21.82 -1.02
N VAL A 102 -21.82 -22.57 0.10
CA VAL A 102 -20.54 -23.07 0.65
C VAL A 102 -19.77 -23.92 -0.37
N GLU A 103 -20.47 -24.78 -1.13
CA GLU A 103 -19.81 -25.67 -2.11
C GLU A 103 -19.23 -24.87 -3.28
N ARG A 104 -19.95 -23.88 -3.75
CA ARG A 104 -19.45 -22.98 -4.79
C ARG A 104 -18.26 -22.15 -4.33
N VAL A 105 -18.31 -21.61 -3.12
CA VAL A 105 -17.19 -20.87 -2.52
C VAL A 105 -15.96 -21.78 -2.39
N ARG A 106 -16.13 -23.02 -1.92
CA ARG A 106 -15.08 -24.03 -1.85
C ARG A 106 -14.45 -24.31 -3.22
N ALA A 107 -15.25 -24.49 -4.23
CA ALA A 107 -14.78 -24.72 -5.60
C ALA A 107 -14.03 -23.51 -6.15
N MET A 108 -14.49 -22.29 -5.89
CA MET A 108 -13.84 -21.05 -6.30
C MET A 108 -12.49 -20.85 -5.58
N LEU A 109 -12.40 -21.14 -4.29
CA LEU A 109 -11.16 -21.08 -3.52
C LEU A 109 -10.15 -22.15 -3.98
N HIS A 110 -10.61 -23.33 -4.37
CA HIS A 110 -9.74 -24.34 -4.98
C HIS A 110 -9.14 -23.87 -6.31
N GLN A 111 -9.94 -23.20 -7.15
CA GLN A 111 -9.47 -22.64 -8.43
C GLN A 111 -8.56 -21.42 -8.25
N ARG A 112 -8.87 -20.57 -7.27
CA ARG A 112 -8.19 -19.31 -7.01
C ARG A 112 -8.12 -19.03 -5.51
N PRO A 113 -7.13 -19.59 -4.78
CA PRO A 113 -7.00 -19.40 -3.32
C PRO A 113 -6.91 -17.93 -2.90
N ALA A 114 -6.32 -17.08 -3.73
CA ALA A 114 -6.15 -15.66 -3.46
C ALA A 114 -7.47 -14.90 -3.19
N LEU A 115 -8.62 -15.40 -3.64
CA LEU A 115 -9.93 -14.77 -3.42
C LEU A 115 -10.22 -14.51 -1.92
N VAL A 116 -9.69 -15.35 -1.03
CA VAL A 116 -9.90 -15.22 0.41
C VAL A 116 -9.29 -13.94 1.00
N HIS A 117 -8.23 -13.42 0.35
CA HIS A 117 -7.48 -12.22 0.79
C HIS A 117 -7.84 -10.97 0.01
N MET A 118 -8.60 -11.10 -1.08
CA MET A 118 -8.89 -10.01 -1.99
C MET A 118 -10.01 -9.12 -1.49
N ASP A 119 -9.87 -7.82 -1.74
CA ASP A 119 -10.90 -6.83 -1.47
C ASP A 119 -11.90 -6.75 -2.64
N THR A 120 -13.13 -6.36 -2.34
CA THR A 120 -14.12 -6.05 -3.38
C THR A 120 -13.70 -4.82 -4.18
N ALA A 121 -14.07 -4.80 -5.48
CA ALA A 121 -13.74 -3.70 -6.36
C ALA A 121 -14.28 -2.34 -5.85
N GLY A 122 -13.62 -1.26 -6.22
CA GLY A 122 -14.05 0.11 -5.91
C GLY A 122 -13.63 0.64 -4.54
N ASN A 123 -12.45 0.24 -4.02
CA ASN A 123 -11.89 0.68 -2.74
C ASN A 123 -12.82 0.42 -1.54
N ASN A 124 -13.56 -0.67 -1.58
CA ASN A 124 -14.52 -1.04 -0.55
C ASN A 124 -13.85 -1.69 0.66
N GLU A 125 -12.65 -2.22 0.50
CA GLU A 125 -11.87 -2.96 1.51
C GLU A 125 -12.62 -4.13 2.19
N HIS A 126 -13.85 -4.45 1.75
CA HIS A 126 -14.58 -5.62 2.24
C HIS A 126 -14.02 -6.88 1.58
N ARG A 127 -13.85 -7.93 2.39
CA ARG A 127 -13.46 -9.26 1.95
C ARG A 127 -14.59 -10.24 2.14
N GLY A 128 -14.51 -11.42 1.56
CA GLY A 128 -15.52 -12.46 1.72
C GLY A 128 -15.91 -12.71 3.18
N LEU A 129 -14.94 -12.71 4.10
CA LEU A 129 -15.20 -12.93 5.52
C LEU A 129 -16.10 -11.86 6.15
N HIS A 130 -15.98 -10.58 5.75
CA HIS A 130 -16.89 -9.53 6.24
C HIS A 130 -18.34 -9.81 5.85
N TYR A 131 -18.58 -10.24 4.60
CA TYR A 131 -19.93 -10.58 4.14
C TYR A 131 -20.50 -11.81 4.87
N ALA A 132 -19.68 -12.85 5.08
CA ALA A 132 -20.09 -14.04 5.83
C ALA A 132 -20.47 -13.71 7.28
N VAL A 133 -19.71 -12.83 7.95
CA VAL A 133 -20.00 -12.36 9.32
C VAL A 133 -21.26 -11.49 9.34
N LEU A 134 -21.42 -10.57 8.40
CA LEU A 134 -22.61 -9.72 8.30
C LEU A 134 -23.88 -10.54 8.00
N GLY A 135 -23.76 -11.58 7.19
CA GLY A 135 -24.83 -12.56 6.93
C GLY A 135 -25.08 -13.56 8.06
N ARG A 136 -24.24 -13.54 9.11
CA ARG A 136 -24.27 -14.49 10.23
C ARG A 136 -24.22 -15.97 9.78
N ASP A 137 -23.45 -16.24 8.74
CA ASP A 137 -23.26 -17.60 8.22
C ASP A 137 -22.05 -18.28 8.86
N VAL A 138 -22.29 -19.07 9.89
CA VAL A 138 -21.27 -19.77 10.68
C VAL A 138 -20.47 -20.76 9.84
N ALA A 139 -21.13 -21.47 8.91
CA ALA A 139 -20.49 -22.48 8.06
C ALA A 139 -19.56 -21.79 7.03
N MET A 140 -20.00 -20.70 6.46
CA MET A 140 -19.20 -19.88 5.54
C MET A 140 -18.01 -19.23 6.25
N VAL A 141 -18.22 -18.70 7.47
CA VAL A 141 -17.11 -18.15 8.29
C VAL A 141 -16.06 -19.21 8.53
N ARG A 142 -16.45 -20.42 8.95
CA ARG A 142 -15.51 -21.53 9.17
C ARG A 142 -14.75 -21.89 7.90
N LEU A 143 -15.45 -22.02 6.77
CA LEU A 143 -14.81 -22.33 5.49
C LEU A 143 -13.75 -21.25 5.12
N LEU A 144 -14.10 -19.98 5.22
CA LEU A 144 -13.21 -18.89 4.86
C LEU A 144 -12.01 -18.79 5.83
N MET A 145 -12.25 -19.01 7.12
CA MET A 145 -11.17 -19.08 8.12
C MET A 145 -10.21 -20.23 7.82
N GLN A 146 -10.72 -21.43 7.50
CA GLN A 146 -9.89 -22.59 7.11
C GLN A 146 -9.11 -22.33 5.81
N ALA A 147 -9.66 -21.56 4.90
CA ALA A 147 -8.99 -21.14 3.68
C ALA A 147 -7.92 -20.03 3.89
N GLY A 148 -7.75 -19.54 5.12
CA GLY A 148 -6.71 -18.58 5.46
C GLY A 148 -7.20 -17.13 5.62
N ALA A 149 -8.52 -16.85 5.63
CA ALA A 149 -9.03 -15.49 5.84
C ALA A 149 -8.49 -14.85 7.12
N ASP A 150 -8.18 -13.55 7.06
CA ASP A 150 -7.75 -12.77 8.22
C ASP A 150 -8.96 -12.05 8.84
N ALA A 151 -9.36 -12.51 10.05
CA ALA A 151 -10.48 -11.92 10.79
C ALA A 151 -10.12 -10.60 11.47
N ARG A 152 -8.84 -10.22 11.51
CA ARG A 152 -8.34 -8.98 12.12
C ARG A 152 -8.12 -7.86 11.11
N GLN A 153 -8.28 -8.14 9.82
CA GLN A 153 -8.25 -7.12 8.79
C GLN A 153 -9.52 -6.27 8.85
N GLY A 154 -9.36 -4.95 8.99
CA GLY A 154 -10.47 -4.02 9.07
C GLY A 154 -10.66 -3.20 7.80
N ILE A 155 -11.78 -2.48 7.73
CA ILE A 155 -12.22 -1.64 6.63
C ILE A 155 -11.96 -0.17 6.97
N PHE A 156 -11.41 0.58 6.01
CA PHE A 156 -11.22 2.03 6.16
C PHE A 156 -12.59 2.75 6.39
N PRO A 157 -12.70 3.77 7.26
CA PRO A 157 -11.61 4.45 7.98
C PRO A 157 -11.30 3.89 9.37
N HIS A 158 -12.07 2.96 9.87
CA HIS A 158 -12.02 2.48 11.26
C HIS A 158 -11.61 1.03 11.35
N ARG A 159 -10.42 0.72 10.83
CA ARG A 159 -9.95 -0.66 10.67
C ARG A 159 -10.07 -1.51 11.92
N ASP A 160 -9.75 -0.97 13.10
CA ASP A 160 -9.82 -1.73 14.36
C ASP A 160 -11.26 -2.11 14.76
N ALA A 161 -12.23 -1.25 14.41
CA ALA A 161 -13.63 -1.43 14.77
C ALA A 161 -14.44 -2.18 13.69
N THR A 162 -13.86 -2.35 12.52
CA THR A 162 -14.52 -2.93 11.36
C THR A 162 -13.88 -4.23 10.89
N THR A 163 -13.03 -4.83 11.72
CA THR A 163 -12.56 -6.20 11.48
C THR A 163 -13.74 -7.17 11.53
N ALA A 164 -13.66 -8.28 10.80
CA ALA A 164 -14.68 -9.30 10.83
C ALA A 164 -14.97 -9.77 12.27
N PHE A 165 -13.92 -9.93 13.09
CA PHE A 165 -14.04 -10.24 14.51
C PHE A 165 -14.77 -9.15 15.31
N ALA A 166 -14.40 -7.87 15.12
CA ALA A 166 -15.05 -6.76 15.83
C ALA A 166 -16.53 -6.65 15.45
N LEU A 167 -16.85 -6.81 14.17
CA LEU A 167 -18.24 -6.81 13.68
C LEU A 167 -19.09 -7.93 14.31
N ALA A 168 -18.52 -9.13 14.47
CA ALA A 168 -19.19 -10.25 15.13
C ALA A 168 -19.43 -9.96 16.62
N ARG A 169 -18.40 -9.47 17.32
CA ARG A 169 -18.46 -9.12 18.74
C ARG A 169 -19.47 -7.99 19.01
N ASP A 170 -19.49 -6.97 18.16
CA ASP A 170 -20.36 -5.82 18.33
C ASP A 170 -21.84 -6.17 18.15
N ARG A 171 -22.14 -7.20 17.36
CA ARG A 171 -23.49 -7.74 17.14
C ARG A 171 -23.89 -8.88 18.07
N ASP A 172 -23.02 -9.23 19.04
CA ASP A 172 -23.19 -10.37 19.95
C ASP A 172 -23.37 -11.71 19.23
N TYR A 173 -22.67 -11.90 18.10
CA TYR A 173 -22.65 -13.17 17.36
C TYR A 173 -21.63 -14.14 17.99
N LYS A 174 -21.99 -14.67 19.18
CA LYS A 174 -21.09 -15.52 19.99
C LYS A 174 -20.64 -16.78 19.27
N ASP A 175 -21.51 -17.37 18.47
CA ASP A 175 -21.24 -18.51 17.60
C ASP A 175 -20.11 -18.22 16.58
N ILE A 176 -20.15 -17.06 15.94
CA ILE A 176 -19.12 -16.64 14.99
C ILE A 176 -17.82 -16.27 15.69
N VAL A 177 -17.89 -15.56 16.82
CA VAL A 177 -16.72 -15.23 17.63
C VAL A 177 -15.98 -16.51 18.02
N ALA A 178 -16.70 -17.51 18.52
CA ALA A 178 -16.11 -18.81 18.91
C ALA A 178 -15.44 -19.50 17.72
N VAL A 179 -16.05 -19.52 16.53
CA VAL A 179 -15.45 -20.12 15.33
C VAL A 179 -14.17 -19.41 14.92
N ILE A 180 -14.15 -18.07 14.96
CA ILE A 180 -12.95 -17.29 14.61
C ILE A 180 -11.80 -17.62 15.59
N GLU A 181 -12.08 -17.61 16.89
CA GLU A 181 -11.08 -17.89 17.92
C GLU A 181 -10.56 -19.34 17.84
N GLU A 182 -11.45 -20.31 17.60
CA GLU A 182 -11.11 -21.72 17.40
C GLU A 182 -10.15 -21.91 16.20
N GLU A 183 -10.50 -21.33 15.05
CA GLU A 183 -9.67 -21.46 13.85
C GLU A 183 -8.35 -20.68 13.93
N GLU A 184 -8.33 -19.53 14.61
CA GLU A 184 -7.07 -18.82 14.91
C GLU A 184 -6.18 -19.64 15.86
N GLN A 185 -6.76 -20.30 16.86
CA GLN A 185 -6.02 -21.17 17.76
C GLN A 185 -5.48 -22.40 17.02
N HIS A 186 -6.31 -23.03 16.19
CA HIS A 186 -5.90 -24.19 15.37
C HIS A 186 -4.75 -23.83 14.42
N ARG A 187 -4.77 -22.65 13.79
CA ARG A 187 -3.65 -22.16 12.98
C ARG A 187 -2.38 -21.99 13.81
N ARG A 188 -2.49 -21.41 15.02
CA ARG A 188 -1.33 -21.27 15.93
C ARG A 188 -0.73 -22.62 16.28
N GLU A 189 -1.56 -23.62 16.54
CA GLU A 189 -1.14 -25.00 16.85
C GLU A 189 -0.50 -25.69 15.65
N GLN A 190 -1.06 -25.54 14.45
CA GLN A 190 -0.46 -26.06 13.22
C GLN A 190 0.87 -25.38 12.88
N MET A 191 1.01 -24.08 13.16
CA MET A 191 2.28 -23.36 13.03
C MET A 191 3.30 -23.80 14.07
N SER A 192 2.86 -24.39 15.19
CA SER A 192 3.69 -24.98 16.24
C SER A 192 4.06 -26.45 15.93
N CYS A 193 3.54 -27.06 14.86
CA CYS A 193 3.83 -28.42 14.47
C CYS A 193 5.09 -28.53 13.60
N PRO A 194 5.96 -29.49 13.86
CA PRO A 194 7.38 -29.42 13.60
C PRO A 194 7.75 -29.86 12.18
N ASN A 195 7.82 -28.96 11.23
CA ASN A 195 8.95 -28.97 10.32
C ASN A 195 10.09 -28.20 11.00
N ALA A 196 10.69 -28.85 11.85
CA ALA A 196 11.94 -28.84 12.63
C ALA A 196 12.88 -27.59 12.60
N THR A 197 12.47 -26.37 12.22
CA THR A 197 13.37 -25.21 12.16
C THR A 197 12.78 -23.89 12.67
N ILE A 198 11.49 -23.83 12.99
CA ILE A 198 10.86 -22.59 13.44
C ILE A 198 10.44 -22.73 14.89
N SER A 199 11.24 -22.18 15.81
CA SER A 199 10.89 -22.07 17.22
C SER A 199 10.20 -20.73 17.49
N PRO A 200 9.11 -20.68 18.29
CA PRO A 200 8.55 -19.40 18.78
C PRO A 200 9.58 -18.54 19.51
N VAL A 201 10.58 -19.16 20.11
CA VAL A 201 11.71 -18.48 20.74
C VAL A 201 12.59 -17.78 19.71
N GLN A 202 12.72 -18.32 18.48
CA GLN A 202 13.49 -17.67 17.41
C GLN A 202 12.89 -16.33 17.01
N ASP A 203 11.56 -16.26 16.89
CA ASP A 203 10.87 -14.99 16.58
C ASP A 203 11.10 -13.97 17.70
N GLN A 204 11.07 -14.40 18.99
CA GLN A 204 11.36 -13.52 20.12
C GLN A 204 12.82 -13.01 20.11
N ILE A 205 13.78 -13.86 19.74
CA ILE A 205 15.18 -13.46 19.58
C ILE A 205 15.32 -12.43 18.47
N ASN A 206 14.73 -12.72 17.30
CA ASN A 206 14.79 -11.82 16.15
C ASN A 206 14.14 -10.47 16.45
N ASP A 207 13.01 -10.45 17.15
CA ASP A 207 12.33 -9.23 17.55
C ASP A 207 13.15 -8.43 18.58
N ALA A 208 13.76 -9.08 19.56
CA ALA A 208 14.65 -8.43 20.51
C ALA A 208 15.85 -7.77 19.79
N ILE A 209 16.47 -8.46 18.80
CA ILE A 209 17.56 -7.91 18.00
C ILE A 209 17.09 -6.69 17.18
N ARG A 210 15.91 -6.75 16.53
CA ARG A 210 15.33 -5.63 15.76
C ARG A 210 15.01 -4.42 16.63
N GLN A 211 14.61 -4.65 17.87
CA GLN A 211 14.33 -3.60 18.85
C GLN A 211 15.59 -3.04 19.54
N GLY A 212 16.76 -3.64 19.28
CA GLY A 212 18.01 -3.28 19.92
C GLY A 212 18.14 -3.75 21.38
N ASP A 213 17.25 -4.64 21.84
CA ASP A 213 17.32 -5.26 23.17
C ASP A 213 18.28 -6.44 23.15
N ASN A 214 19.58 -6.13 23.09
CA ASN A 214 20.63 -7.12 23.05
C ASN A 214 20.63 -8.02 24.28
N GLU A 215 20.29 -7.47 25.47
CA GLU A 215 20.27 -8.26 26.72
C GLU A 215 19.18 -9.35 26.68
N ALA A 216 17.98 -9.01 26.18
CA ALA A 216 16.91 -9.99 26.03
C ALA A 216 17.28 -11.08 25.01
N ALA A 217 17.84 -10.70 23.88
CA ALA A 217 18.30 -11.64 22.85
C ALA A 217 19.40 -12.58 23.41
N ILE A 218 20.38 -12.02 24.11
CA ILE A 218 21.48 -12.78 24.72
C ILE A 218 20.97 -13.78 25.79
N ARG A 219 20.06 -13.33 26.67
CA ARG A 219 19.47 -14.23 27.67
C ARG A 219 18.80 -15.44 27.04
N LEU A 220 18.05 -15.27 25.98
CA LEU A 220 17.38 -16.35 25.26
C LEU A 220 18.38 -17.29 24.57
N LEU A 221 19.42 -16.74 23.95
CA LEU A 221 20.46 -17.50 23.27
C LEU A 221 21.41 -18.23 24.26
N GLU A 222 21.59 -17.71 25.47
CA GLU A 222 22.34 -18.40 26.54
C GLU A 222 21.55 -19.51 27.20
N ALA A 223 20.21 -19.38 27.27
CA ALA A 223 19.32 -20.44 27.76
C ALA A 223 19.33 -21.65 26.82
N ASP A 224 19.44 -21.43 25.50
CA ASP A 224 19.60 -22.48 24.50
C ASP A 224 20.58 -22.08 23.41
N GLY A 225 21.83 -22.44 23.54
CA GLY A 225 22.90 -22.12 22.59
C GLY A 225 22.74 -22.75 21.21
N SER A 226 21.80 -23.68 21.00
CA SER A 226 21.50 -24.27 19.70
C SER A 226 20.80 -23.24 18.80
N LEU A 227 20.09 -22.27 19.39
CA LEU A 227 19.36 -21.18 18.68
C LEU A 227 20.28 -20.21 17.94
N ILE A 228 21.56 -20.14 18.27
CA ILE A 228 22.57 -19.38 17.52
C ILE A 228 22.63 -19.82 16.04
N ARG A 229 22.34 -21.11 15.78
CA ARG A 229 22.37 -21.70 14.43
C ARG A 229 20.98 -21.95 13.85
N ALA A 230 19.95 -21.77 14.65
CA ALA A 230 18.56 -21.90 14.20
C ALA A 230 18.21 -20.81 13.18
N CYS A 231 17.24 -21.08 12.34
CA CYS A 231 16.76 -20.17 11.33
C CYS A 231 15.30 -19.83 11.57
N ASP A 232 14.87 -18.64 11.14
CA ASP A 232 13.46 -18.28 11.01
C ASP A 232 12.86 -18.85 9.70
N ARG A 233 11.63 -18.44 9.37
CA ARG A 233 10.90 -18.89 8.17
C ARG A 233 11.62 -18.57 6.87
N ASP A 234 12.38 -17.47 6.88
CA ASP A 234 13.15 -17.00 5.74
C ASP A 234 14.55 -17.60 5.70
N GLY A 235 14.84 -18.59 6.56
CA GLY A 235 16.14 -19.22 6.67
C GLY A 235 17.21 -18.32 7.30
N ALA A 236 16.82 -17.14 7.83
CA ALA A 236 17.74 -16.21 8.45
C ALA A 236 18.09 -16.63 9.89
N THR A 237 19.37 -16.66 10.21
CA THR A 237 19.87 -16.90 11.58
C THR A 237 19.90 -15.58 12.37
N PRO A 238 20.06 -15.61 13.72
CA PRO A 238 20.28 -14.39 14.51
C PRO A 238 21.40 -13.49 13.95
N LEU A 239 22.45 -14.08 13.35
CA LEU A 239 23.53 -13.32 12.72
C LEU A 239 23.08 -12.58 11.47
N HIS A 240 22.16 -13.12 10.66
CA HIS A 240 21.58 -12.38 9.53
C HIS A 240 20.78 -11.18 10.02
N VAL A 241 19.95 -11.37 11.05
CA VAL A 241 19.12 -10.29 11.60
C VAL A 241 19.99 -9.21 12.24
N ALA A 242 20.96 -9.59 13.08
CA ALA A 242 21.88 -8.64 13.69
C ALA A 242 22.70 -7.85 12.65
N ALA A 243 23.11 -8.52 11.58
CA ALA A 243 23.84 -7.89 10.47
C ALA A 243 22.94 -6.91 9.69
N GLN A 244 21.69 -7.28 9.41
CA GLN A 244 20.72 -6.42 8.74
C GLN A 244 20.38 -5.18 9.56
N GLU A 245 20.26 -5.31 10.90
CA GLU A 245 20.04 -4.16 11.78
C GLU A 245 21.33 -3.35 12.04
N THR A 246 22.44 -3.75 11.40
CA THR A 246 23.76 -3.15 11.66
C THR A 246 24.10 -3.05 13.15
N ASN A 247 23.69 -4.05 13.90
CA ASN A 247 23.90 -4.15 15.35
C ASN A 247 25.27 -4.74 15.64
N GLU A 248 26.29 -3.87 15.69
CA GLU A 248 27.71 -4.26 15.85
C GLU A 248 27.95 -5.10 17.09
N GLU A 249 27.35 -4.72 18.22
CA GLU A 249 27.49 -5.43 19.51
C GLU A 249 26.97 -6.87 19.41
N MET A 250 25.76 -7.03 18.87
CA MET A 250 25.14 -8.33 18.72
C MET A 250 25.87 -9.20 17.71
N VAL A 251 26.34 -8.61 16.59
CA VAL A 251 27.19 -9.31 15.62
C VAL A 251 28.48 -9.79 16.29
N ALA A 252 29.18 -8.94 17.04
CA ALA A 252 30.40 -9.32 17.75
C ALA A 252 30.16 -10.45 18.75
N TRP A 253 29.08 -10.37 19.51
CA TRP A 253 28.68 -11.41 20.48
C TRP A 253 28.41 -12.76 19.80
N LEU A 254 27.59 -12.77 18.73
CA LEU A 254 27.28 -13.99 17.96
C LEU A 254 28.51 -14.62 17.33
N LEU A 255 29.42 -13.80 16.80
CA LEU A 255 30.69 -14.26 16.24
C LEU A 255 31.63 -14.83 17.29
N SER A 256 31.59 -14.33 18.54
CA SER A 256 32.34 -14.94 19.68
C SER A 256 31.85 -16.34 20.02
N ARG A 257 30.56 -16.60 19.74
CA ARG A 257 29.91 -17.91 19.94
C ARG A 257 29.92 -18.79 18.69
N ARG A 258 30.78 -18.47 17.68
CA ARG A 258 30.99 -19.22 16.45
C ARG A 258 29.73 -19.32 15.57
N ALA A 259 28.93 -18.25 15.49
CA ALA A 259 27.85 -18.14 14.51
C ALA A 259 28.43 -18.28 13.08
N ASN A 260 27.70 -18.94 12.19
CA ASN A 260 28.18 -19.24 10.84
C ASN A 260 28.05 -18.03 9.90
N VAL A 261 29.17 -17.45 9.51
CA VAL A 261 29.24 -16.29 8.58
C VAL A 261 28.93 -16.64 7.11
N HIS A 262 28.97 -17.93 6.75
CA HIS A 262 28.72 -18.42 5.39
C HIS A 262 27.29 -18.94 5.19
N LYS A 263 26.47 -18.98 6.26
CA LYS A 263 25.09 -19.44 6.12
C LYS A 263 24.34 -18.54 5.12
N ARG A 264 23.61 -19.16 4.20
CA ARG A 264 22.71 -18.46 3.30
C ARG A 264 21.27 -18.66 3.77
N ASP A 265 20.49 -17.58 3.72
CA ASP A 265 19.04 -17.62 4.00
C ASP A 265 18.25 -18.18 2.80
N ALA A 266 16.93 -18.16 2.84
CA ALA A 266 16.06 -18.65 1.77
C ALA A 266 16.20 -17.84 0.46
N HIS A 267 16.68 -16.59 0.54
CA HIS A 267 16.97 -15.74 -0.61
C HIS A 267 18.43 -15.88 -1.12
N GLY A 268 19.18 -16.81 -0.55
CA GLY A 268 20.58 -17.03 -0.89
C GLY A 268 21.54 -15.99 -0.34
N LEU A 269 21.12 -15.08 0.55
CA LEU A 269 21.91 -14.02 1.13
C LEU A 269 22.72 -14.50 2.32
N THR A 270 23.99 -14.04 2.42
CA THR A 270 24.83 -14.22 3.60
C THR A 270 24.57 -13.12 4.63
N PRO A 271 25.05 -13.25 5.88
CA PRO A 271 25.00 -12.15 6.85
C PRO A 271 25.65 -10.86 6.34
N LEU A 272 26.73 -10.96 5.55
CA LEU A 272 27.39 -9.79 4.96
C LEU A 272 26.53 -9.14 3.89
N ASP A 273 25.83 -9.92 3.06
CA ASP A 273 24.87 -9.39 2.09
C ASP A 273 23.72 -8.65 2.80
N ARG A 274 23.19 -9.22 3.87
CA ARG A 274 22.14 -8.61 4.69
C ARG A 274 22.59 -7.29 5.31
N ALA A 275 23.84 -7.24 5.82
CA ALA A 275 24.41 -5.99 6.32
C ALA A 275 24.48 -4.91 5.23
N GLY A 276 24.91 -5.29 4.01
CA GLY A 276 24.94 -4.36 2.87
C GLY A 276 23.57 -3.82 2.50
N LEU A 277 22.51 -4.64 2.58
CA LEU A 277 21.14 -4.24 2.29
C LEU A 277 20.53 -3.31 3.35
N ALA A 278 21.13 -3.18 4.54
CA ALA A 278 20.68 -2.26 5.59
C ALA A 278 20.76 -0.78 5.21
N ALA A 279 21.55 -0.44 4.17
CA ALA A 279 21.68 0.92 3.69
C ALA A 279 20.36 1.43 3.10
N ASP A 280 19.87 2.55 3.65
CA ASP A 280 18.74 3.31 3.12
C ASP A 280 18.99 4.80 3.37
N PRO A 281 18.69 5.70 2.43
CA PRO A 281 18.89 7.14 2.61
C PRO A 281 18.14 7.75 3.80
N ARG A 282 17.14 7.04 4.33
CA ARG A 282 16.33 7.47 5.48
C ARG A 282 16.89 7.04 6.83
N ASN A 283 17.94 6.21 6.85
CA ASN A 283 18.56 5.70 8.06
C ASN A 283 20.10 5.84 8.03
N ASP A 284 20.76 5.40 9.11
CA ASP A 284 22.23 5.39 9.22
C ASP A 284 22.87 4.05 8.83
N GLY A 285 22.13 3.16 8.17
CA GLY A 285 22.64 1.82 7.82
C GLY A 285 23.92 1.86 7.00
N ALA A 286 23.99 2.71 5.98
CA ALA A 286 25.20 2.88 5.17
C ALA A 286 26.41 3.35 5.97
N LYS A 287 26.20 4.17 7.01
CA LYS A 287 27.28 4.66 7.89
C LYS A 287 27.77 3.59 8.87
N ARG A 288 26.87 2.73 9.34
CA ARG A 288 27.18 1.65 10.31
C ARG A 288 27.70 0.38 9.64
N PHE A 289 27.38 0.17 8.37
CA PHE A 289 27.76 -1.00 7.59
C PHE A 289 29.27 -1.33 7.67
N PRO A 290 30.22 -0.37 7.53
CA PRO A 290 31.65 -0.69 7.52
C PRO A 290 32.14 -1.39 8.79
N ALA A 291 31.60 -1.04 9.95
CA ALA A 291 31.98 -1.67 11.23
C ALA A 291 31.53 -3.13 11.27
N VAL A 292 30.27 -3.39 10.92
CA VAL A 292 29.70 -4.74 10.86
C VAL A 292 30.38 -5.59 9.77
N ALA A 293 30.61 -5.00 8.58
CA ALA A 293 31.30 -5.68 7.49
C ALA A 293 32.70 -6.13 7.91
N LYS A 294 33.45 -5.26 8.62
CA LYS A 294 34.77 -5.62 9.14
C LYS A 294 34.72 -6.82 10.06
N LEU A 295 33.79 -6.86 11.02
CA LEU A 295 33.64 -7.99 11.95
C LEU A 295 33.37 -9.30 11.23
N LEU A 296 32.53 -9.28 10.20
CA LEU A 296 32.20 -10.44 9.38
C LEU A 296 33.39 -10.89 8.51
N LEU A 297 34.10 -9.95 7.87
CA LEU A 297 35.27 -10.22 7.04
C LEU A 297 36.44 -10.77 7.87
N ASP A 298 36.68 -10.25 9.08
CA ASP A 298 37.71 -10.74 10.01
C ASP A 298 37.45 -12.20 10.41
N ARG A 299 36.21 -12.70 10.21
CA ARG A 299 35.82 -14.11 10.43
C ARG A 299 35.72 -14.92 9.14
N GLY A 300 36.21 -14.36 8.03
CA GLY A 300 36.29 -15.03 6.74
C GLY A 300 35.00 -15.04 5.94
N ALA A 301 34.08 -14.10 6.17
CA ALA A 301 32.86 -13.97 5.34
C ALA A 301 33.20 -13.85 3.86
N GLU A 302 32.46 -14.57 3.00
CA GLU A 302 32.61 -14.53 1.56
C GLU A 302 32.17 -13.16 1.01
N VAL A 303 33.00 -12.55 0.16
CA VAL A 303 32.62 -11.34 -0.56
C VAL A 303 31.89 -11.73 -1.86
N THR A 304 30.57 -11.76 -1.78
CA THR A 304 29.66 -11.96 -2.92
C THR A 304 29.63 -10.70 -3.80
N LEU A 305 28.92 -10.73 -4.93
CA LEU A 305 28.76 -9.53 -5.76
C LEU A 305 27.99 -8.42 -5.02
N ARG A 306 26.96 -8.75 -4.24
CA ARG A 306 26.22 -7.77 -3.41
C ARG A 306 27.13 -7.14 -2.35
N ALA A 307 27.87 -7.97 -1.64
CA ALA A 307 28.85 -7.49 -0.66
C ALA A 307 29.94 -6.63 -1.31
N ALA A 308 30.45 -7.00 -2.47
CA ALA A 308 31.45 -6.21 -3.20
C ALA A 308 30.92 -4.83 -3.62
N VAL A 309 29.64 -4.75 -4.04
CA VAL A 309 28.95 -3.48 -4.35
C VAL A 309 28.81 -2.61 -3.11
N ALA A 310 28.37 -3.16 -1.99
CA ALA A 310 28.23 -2.44 -0.74
C ALA A 310 29.57 -1.95 -0.17
N LEU A 311 30.64 -2.73 -0.37
CA LEU A 311 32.02 -2.41 0.05
C LEU A 311 32.75 -1.45 -0.91
N ALA A 312 32.16 -1.10 -2.04
CA ALA A 312 32.80 -0.37 -3.14
C ALA A 312 34.06 -1.07 -3.72
N ASP A 313 34.11 -2.40 -3.65
CA ASP A 313 35.23 -3.18 -4.18
C ASP A 313 35.10 -3.39 -5.70
N SER A 314 35.53 -2.37 -6.44
CA SER A 314 35.47 -2.35 -7.91
C SER A 314 36.28 -3.47 -8.57
N GLN A 315 37.37 -3.93 -7.94
CA GLN A 315 38.17 -5.03 -8.47
C GLN A 315 37.39 -6.34 -8.35
N ARG A 316 36.86 -6.60 -7.17
CA ARG A 316 36.07 -7.81 -6.91
C ARG A 316 34.81 -7.87 -7.78
N ILE A 317 34.16 -6.74 -8.02
CA ILE A 317 33.00 -6.65 -8.94
C ILE A 317 33.41 -7.10 -10.35
N ARG A 318 34.53 -6.58 -10.89
CA ARG A 318 35.03 -6.97 -12.23
C ARG A 318 35.37 -8.45 -12.31
N GLU A 319 36.04 -8.99 -11.29
CA GLU A 319 36.41 -10.40 -11.21
C GLU A 319 35.15 -11.30 -11.26
N LEU A 320 34.15 -11.02 -10.41
CA LEU A 320 32.95 -11.83 -10.31
C LEU A 320 32.10 -11.75 -11.58
N VAL A 321 31.86 -10.54 -12.11
CA VAL A 321 31.08 -10.33 -13.33
C VAL A 321 31.82 -10.85 -14.57
N GLY A 322 33.15 -10.72 -14.61
CA GLY A 322 33.95 -11.30 -15.69
C GLY A 322 33.93 -12.81 -15.73
N GLY A 323 33.79 -13.46 -14.57
CA GLY A 323 33.58 -14.91 -14.45
C GLY A 323 32.16 -15.36 -14.80
N ASP A 324 31.14 -14.57 -14.45
CA ASP A 324 29.74 -14.83 -14.76
C ASP A 324 28.97 -13.52 -14.97
N PRO A 325 28.79 -13.08 -16.21
CA PRO A 325 27.97 -11.88 -16.52
C PRO A 325 26.48 -12.02 -16.14
N GLY A 326 26.01 -13.25 -15.94
CA GLY A 326 24.63 -13.51 -15.49
C GLY A 326 24.35 -12.95 -14.10
N LEU A 327 25.37 -12.76 -13.27
CA LEU A 327 25.25 -12.17 -11.93
C LEU A 327 24.67 -10.76 -11.93
N LEU A 328 24.81 -9.99 -13.02
CA LEU A 328 24.17 -8.67 -13.16
C LEU A 328 22.65 -8.74 -13.31
N ARG A 329 22.10 -9.92 -13.67
CA ARG A 329 20.67 -10.16 -13.86
C ARG A 329 20.02 -10.89 -12.70
N GLN A 330 20.61 -10.78 -11.51
CA GLN A 330 20.01 -11.37 -10.30
C GLN A 330 18.59 -10.84 -10.09
N GLU A 331 17.74 -11.69 -9.55
CA GLU A 331 16.36 -11.32 -9.23
C GLU A 331 16.34 -10.08 -8.33
N ILE A 332 15.54 -9.10 -8.75
CA ILE A 332 15.42 -7.80 -8.08
C ILE A 332 14.21 -7.86 -7.16
N HIS A 333 14.45 -7.73 -5.86
CA HIS A 333 13.35 -7.56 -4.92
C HIS A 333 12.78 -6.14 -5.05
N TRP A 334 11.47 -6.03 -5.20
CA TRP A 334 10.81 -4.76 -5.49
C TRP A 334 11.00 -3.66 -4.41
N SER A 335 11.22 -4.06 -3.15
CA SER A 335 11.43 -3.12 -2.03
C SER A 335 12.90 -2.77 -1.80
N GLU A 336 13.83 -3.62 -2.24
CA GLU A 336 15.25 -3.46 -1.96
C GLU A 336 16.04 -2.99 -3.19
N GLY A 337 15.54 -3.32 -4.38
CA GLY A 337 16.20 -3.06 -5.65
C GLY A 337 17.30 -4.08 -5.97
N GLY A 338 18.03 -3.80 -7.04
CA GLY A 338 19.15 -4.58 -7.50
C GLY A 338 20.51 -3.98 -7.11
N LEU A 339 21.53 -4.33 -7.88
CA LEU A 339 22.91 -3.93 -7.60
C LEU A 339 23.15 -2.42 -7.78
N VAL A 340 22.47 -1.80 -8.77
CA VAL A 340 22.59 -0.35 -9.01
C VAL A 340 21.94 0.41 -7.86
N SER A 341 20.72 0.02 -7.44
CA SER A 341 20.05 0.60 -6.26
C SER A 341 20.90 0.46 -5.00
N LEU A 342 21.54 -0.69 -4.81
CA LEU A 342 22.42 -0.93 -3.67
C LEU A 342 23.61 0.04 -3.67
N ALA A 343 24.27 0.21 -4.82
CA ALA A 343 25.36 1.17 -4.96
C ALA A 343 24.91 2.62 -4.70
N VAL A 344 23.69 2.97 -5.14
CA VAL A 344 23.10 4.30 -4.90
C VAL A 344 22.82 4.51 -3.41
N LYS A 345 22.24 3.52 -2.73
CA LYS A 345 21.96 3.59 -1.28
C LYS A 345 23.22 3.82 -0.45
N HIS A 346 24.35 3.23 -0.87
CA HIS A 346 25.66 3.46 -0.25
C HIS A 346 26.35 4.74 -0.74
N GLY A 347 25.83 5.40 -1.78
CA GLY A 347 26.40 6.62 -2.33
C GLY A 347 27.65 6.43 -3.16
N HIS A 348 27.89 5.25 -3.71
CA HIS A 348 29.10 4.86 -4.43
C HIS A 348 29.02 5.20 -5.93
N LEU A 349 29.22 6.47 -6.31
CA LEU A 349 29.13 6.97 -7.69
C LEU A 349 29.93 6.11 -8.69
N GLU A 350 31.21 5.80 -8.37
CA GLU A 350 32.06 5.04 -9.27
C GLU A 350 31.64 3.58 -9.43
N VAL A 351 31.00 3.00 -8.42
CA VAL A 351 30.41 1.66 -8.51
C VAL A 351 29.15 1.69 -9.37
N VAL A 352 28.30 2.72 -9.23
CA VAL A 352 27.14 2.93 -10.12
C VAL A 352 27.62 2.99 -11.57
N ARG A 353 28.63 3.82 -11.87
CA ARG A 353 29.25 3.92 -13.19
C ARG A 353 29.73 2.55 -13.70
N LEU A 354 30.50 1.85 -12.89
CA LEU A 354 31.03 0.53 -13.21
C LEU A 354 29.94 -0.49 -13.54
N LEU A 355 28.89 -0.58 -12.73
CA LEU A 355 27.81 -1.51 -12.96
C LEU A 355 27.07 -1.23 -14.28
N LEU A 356 26.83 0.06 -14.58
CA LEU A 356 26.21 0.47 -15.85
C LEU A 356 27.13 0.19 -17.05
N ASP A 357 28.45 0.39 -16.91
CA ASP A 357 29.43 0.05 -17.95
C ASP A 357 29.52 -1.46 -18.20
N LEU A 358 29.26 -2.28 -17.18
CA LEU A 358 29.18 -3.73 -17.28
C LEU A 358 27.82 -4.24 -17.82
N GLY A 359 26.85 -3.34 -18.05
CA GLY A 359 25.57 -3.66 -18.67
C GLY A 359 24.43 -3.95 -17.68
N ALA A 360 24.51 -3.49 -16.43
CA ALA A 360 23.39 -3.52 -15.50
C ALA A 360 22.22 -2.64 -16.02
N ASP A 361 20.98 -3.04 -15.74
CA ASP A 361 19.79 -2.23 -16.10
C ASP A 361 19.76 -0.96 -15.23
N VAL A 362 19.78 0.19 -15.88
CA VAL A 362 19.76 1.50 -15.23
C VAL A 362 18.48 1.77 -14.45
N ASP A 363 17.37 1.16 -14.86
CA ASP A 363 16.05 1.31 -14.23
C ASP A 363 15.68 0.12 -13.32
N GLU A 364 16.49 -0.94 -13.33
CA GLU A 364 16.22 -2.17 -12.56
C GLU A 364 14.76 -2.60 -12.67
N ARG A 365 14.32 -2.85 -13.91
CA ARG A 365 12.92 -3.23 -14.20
C ARG A 365 12.59 -4.60 -13.63
N THR A 366 11.49 -4.65 -12.87
CA THR A 366 10.95 -5.89 -12.30
C THR A 366 9.45 -5.99 -12.51
N LEU A 367 8.92 -7.21 -12.42
CA LEU A 367 7.50 -7.50 -12.50
C LEU A 367 7.04 -8.10 -11.16
N LEU A 368 6.18 -7.38 -10.45
CA LEU A 368 5.60 -7.85 -9.20
C LEU A 368 4.53 -8.90 -9.51
N GLN A 369 4.86 -10.17 -9.30
CA GLN A 369 3.97 -11.29 -9.60
C GLN A 369 3.04 -11.66 -8.43
N GLU A 370 3.37 -11.22 -7.22
CA GLU A 370 2.62 -11.51 -5.98
C GLU A 370 1.34 -10.67 -5.85
N LEU A 371 1.16 -9.67 -6.72
CA LEU A 371 -0.04 -8.85 -6.75
C LEU A 371 -1.14 -9.53 -7.57
N GLU A 372 -2.40 -9.17 -7.30
CA GLU A 372 -3.55 -9.65 -8.07
C GLU A 372 -3.36 -9.48 -9.58
N GLU A 373 -2.71 -8.38 -9.97
CA GLU A 373 -2.25 -8.12 -11.33
C GLU A 373 -0.74 -7.94 -11.33
N PRO A 374 0.00 -8.70 -12.15
CA PRO A 374 1.41 -8.46 -12.33
C PRO A 374 1.65 -6.98 -12.67
N THR A 375 2.30 -6.27 -11.79
CA THR A 375 2.49 -4.82 -11.90
C THR A 375 3.96 -4.52 -12.13
N PRO A 376 4.33 -3.82 -13.23
CA PRO A 376 5.72 -3.44 -13.45
C PRO A 376 6.14 -2.36 -12.45
N SER A 377 7.35 -2.50 -11.93
CA SER A 377 8.05 -1.49 -11.12
C SER A 377 9.43 -1.25 -11.72
N TRP A 378 9.84 0.03 -11.83
CA TRP A 378 11.14 0.39 -12.39
C TRP A 378 11.59 1.76 -11.89
N GLY A 379 12.89 2.07 -12.05
CA GLY A 379 13.48 3.36 -11.72
C GLY A 379 13.90 3.51 -10.27
N LEU A 380 14.01 2.40 -9.53
CA LEU A 380 14.49 2.40 -8.15
C LEU A 380 15.84 3.13 -7.97
N PRO A 381 16.86 2.95 -8.83
CA PRO A 381 18.12 3.68 -8.69
C PRO A 381 17.95 5.20 -8.70
N LEU A 382 17.20 5.73 -9.68
CA LEU A 382 16.95 7.17 -9.78
C LEU A 382 16.06 7.67 -8.63
N TRP A 383 15.10 6.85 -8.19
CA TRP A 383 14.24 7.15 -7.05
C TRP A 383 15.06 7.29 -5.76
N TYR A 384 16.01 6.36 -5.49
CA TYR A 384 16.91 6.44 -4.34
C TYR A 384 17.88 7.60 -4.43
N ALA A 385 18.42 7.89 -5.63
CA ALA A 385 19.29 9.05 -5.85
C ALA A 385 18.55 10.36 -5.51
N ALA A 386 17.31 10.48 -5.96
CA ALA A 386 16.45 11.63 -5.65
C ALA A 386 16.08 11.70 -4.16
N LEU A 387 15.76 10.56 -3.53
CA LEU A 387 15.48 10.48 -2.10
C LEU A 387 16.70 10.91 -1.26
N ALA A 388 17.89 10.52 -1.67
CA ALA A 388 19.16 10.88 -1.00
C ALA A 388 19.63 12.31 -1.31
N GLY A 389 19.07 12.98 -2.33
CA GLY A 389 19.57 14.28 -2.83
C GLY A 389 20.94 14.17 -3.50
N ARG A 390 21.24 13.03 -4.13
CA ARG A 390 22.51 12.76 -4.82
C ARG A 390 22.39 13.21 -6.28
N HIS A 391 22.67 14.49 -6.50
CA HIS A 391 22.63 15.12 -7.84
C HIS A 391 23.60 14.46 -8.81
N ASP A 392 24.82 14.17 -8.36
CA ASP A 392 25.88 13.51 -9.12
C ASP A 392 25.46 12.12 -9.64
N ILE A 393 24.81 11.32 -8.78
CA ILE A 393 24.32 10.00 -9.16
C ILE A 393 23.07 10.13 -10.04
N ALA A 394 22.14 11.03 -9.71
CA ALA A 394 20.94 11.27 -10.51
C ALA A 394 21.29 11.70 -11.95
N GLU A 395 22.24 12.61 -12.10
CA GLU A 395 22.75 13.05 -13.42
C GLU A 395 23.36 11.88 -14.19
N LEU A 396 24.23 11.09 -13.55
CA LEU A 396 24.82 9.90 -14.18
C LEU A 396 23.75 8.91 -14.67
N LEU A 397 22.75 8.63 -13.83
CA LEU A 397 21.67 7.70 -14.20
C LEU A 397 20.85 8.21 -15.38
N LEU A 398 20.51 9.51 -15.38
CA LEU A 398 19.77 10.16 -16.46
C LEU A 398 20.60 10.19 -17.77
N ASP A 399 21.92 10.44 -17.69
CA ASP A 399 22.82 10.38 -18.83
C ASP A 399 22.94 8.98 -19.43
N ARG A 400 22.69 7.94 -18.60
CA ARG A 400 22.67 6.54 -19.03
C ARG A 400 21.27 6.05 -19.43
N GLY A 401 20.30 6.95 -19.53
CA GLY A 401 18.98 6.67 -20.05
C GLY A 401 17.96 6.19 -19.01
N ALA A 402 18.18 6.48 -17.73
CA ALA A 402 17.15 6.25 -16.71
C ALA A 402 15.88 7.01 -17.05
N ASP A 403 14.71 6.38 -16.83
CA ASP A 403 13.41 7.01 -17.06
C ASP A 403 13.09 8.02 -15.95
N PRO A 404 13.08 9.34 -16.20
CA PRO A 404 12.75 10.34 -15.19
C PRO A 404 11.28 10.27 -14.72
N ASN A 405 10.43 9.56 -15.46
CA ASN A 405 9.03 9.29 -15.13
C ASN A 405 8.82 7.84 -14.63
N ALA A 406 9.88 7.18 -14.22
CA ALA A 406 9.80 5.83 -13.66
C ALA A 406 8.81 5.80 -12.50
N ASN A 407 8.02 4.72 -12.44
CA ASN A 407 7.03 4.49 -11.39
C ASN A 407 7.47 3.34 -10.48
N VAL A 408 8.03 3.68 -9.34
CA VAL A 408 8.36 2.71 -8.30
C VAL A 408 7.08 2.35 -7.57
N TYR A 409 6.72 1.07 -7.58
CA TYR A 409 5.50 0.58 -6.95
C TYR A 409 5.40 1.06 -5.48
N ALA A 410 4.22 1.54 -5.11
CA ALA A 410 3.90 2.08 -3.78
C ALA A 410 4.74 3.29 -3.30
N SER A 411 5.85 3.62 -4.00
CA SER A 411 6.77 4.70 -3.60
C SER A 411 6.68 5.95 -4.49
N GLY A 412 6.08 5.82 -5.68
CA GLY A 412 5.87 6.93 -6.61
C GLY A 412 7.09 7.21 -7.51
N TRP A 413 7.32 8.47 -7.85
CA TRP A 413 8.26 8.90 -8.89
C TRP A 413 9.46 9.63 -8.30
N PRO A 414 10.63 9.63 -8.98
CA PRO A 414 11.82 10.37 -8.54
C PRO A 414 11.57 11.86 -8.30
N LEU A 415 10.78 12.50 -9.17
CA LEU A 415 10.45 13.92 -9.04
C LEU A 415 9.70 14.26 -7.74
N ARG A 416 8.88 13.33 -7.21
CA ARG A 416 8.21 13.51 -5.92
C ARG A 416 9.23 13.71 -4.79
N ASN A 417 10.30 12.92 -4.78
CA ASN A 417 11.36 13.04 -3.77
C ASN A 417 12.04 14.42 -3.83
N ALA A 418 12.29 14.94 -5.03
CA ALA A 418 12.84 16.29 -5.21
C ALA A 418 11.88 17.37 -4.68
N TYR A 419 10.57 17.24 -4.91
CA TYR A 419 9.55 18.11 -4.33
C TYR A 419 9.52 18.02 -2.79
N GLN A 420 9.52 16.82 -2.22
CA GLN A 420 9.48 16.60 -0.78
C GLN A 420 10.71 17.16 -0.06
N ARG A 421 11.88 17.10 -0.72
CA ARG A 421 13.14 17.68 -0.21
C ARG A 421 13.23 19.19 -0.40
N ASN A 422 12.31 19.80 -1.14
CA ASN A 422 12.41 21.18 -1.61
C ASN A 422 13.73 21.47 -2.35
N ASP A 423 14.18 20.49 -3.15
CA ASP A 423 15.44 20.53 -3.87
C ASP A 423 15.21 21.07 -5.29
N GLU A 424 15.31 22.40 -5.43
CA GLU A 424 15.02 23.08 -6.70
C GLU A 424 16.03 22.72 -7.81
N ALA A 425 17.28 22.40 -7.46
CA ALA A 425 18.27 22.00 -8.43
C ALA A 425 17.95 20.62 -9.00
N LEU A 426 17.61 19.67 -8.12
CA LEU A 426 17.19 18.33 -8.54
C LEU A 426 15.87 18.33 -9.31
N LYS A 427 14.88 19.15 -8.88
CA LYS A 427 13.63 19.33 -9.64
C LYS A 427 13.90 19.81 -11.06
N ARG A 428 14.77 20.82 -11.19
CA ARG A 428 15.15 21.36 -12.50
C ARG A 428 15.83 20.31 -13.36
N LEU A 429 16.82 19.62 -12.82
CA LEU A 429 17.52 18.53 -13.50
C LEU A 429 16.56 17.48 -14.04
N LEU A 430 15.66 16.97 -13.19
CA LEU A 430 14.67 15.96 -13.58
C LEU A 430 13.72 16.47 -14.66
N VAL A 431 13.21 17.71 -14.55
CA VAL A 431 12.28 18.32 -15.53
C VAL A 431 12.98 18.56 -16.86
N GLU A 432 14.23 19.06 -16.88
CA GLU A 432 15.03 19.25 -18.09
C GLU A 432 15.29 17.92 -18.81
N ARG A 433 15.35 16.81 -18.05
CA ARG A 433 15.49 15.45 -18.60
C ARG A 433 14.14 14.77 -18.89
N GLY A 434 13.02 15.53 -18.85
CA GLY A 434 11.71 15.07 -19.29
C GLY A 434 10.77 14.55 -18.20
N ALA A 435 11.11 14.71 -16.91
CA ALA A 435 10.17 14.43 -15.84
C ALA A 435 8.94 15.34 -15.92
N ARG A 436 7.76 14.77 -15.69
CA ARG A 436 6.49 15.49 -15.74
C ARG A 436 5.88 15.59 -14.33
N PRO A 437 5.69 16.79 -13.79
CA PRO A 437 5.01 16.97 -12.52
C PRO A 437 3.61 16.34 -12.55
N LYS A 438 3.29 15.56 -11.53
CA LYS A 438 1.94 15.01 -11.37
C LYS A 438 1.12 15.93 -10.48
N PRO A 439 -0.22 16.02 -10.69
CA PRO A 439 -1.08 16.90 -9.93
C PRO A 439 -0.91 16.77 -8.41
N TYR A 440 -0.84 15.55 -7.89
CA TYR A 440 -0.68 15.32 -6.46
C TYR A 440 0.66 15.82 -5.89
N MET A 441 1.77 15.71 -6.66
CA MET A 441 3.09 16.20 -6.20
C MET A 441 3.08 17.71 -6.02
N VAL A 442 2.47 18.39 -6.97
CA VAL A 442 2.33 19.83 -7.01
C VAL A 442 1.45 20.33 -5.85
N ALA A 443 0.35 19.63 -5.59
CA ALA A 443 -0.53 19.93 -4.46
C ALA A 443 0.15 19.65 -3.11
N GLU A 444 0.88 18.53 -2.97
CA GLU A 444 1.68 18.19 -1.79
C GLU A 444 2.77 19.25 -1.53
N ALA A 445 3.29 19.84 -2.60
CA ALA A 445 4.29 20.90 -2.56
C ALA A 445 3.73 22.29 -2.30
N HIS A 446 2.41 22.49 -2.33
CA HIS A 446 1.75 23.79 -2.32
C HIS A 446 2.22 24.71 -3.49
N ASP A 447 2.68 24.10 -4.59
CA ASP A 447 3.15 24.83 -5.77
C ASP A 447 1.95 25.26 -6.65
N TRP A 448 1.31 26.34 -6.24
CA TRP A 448 0.13 26.87 -6.93
C TRP A 448 0.45 27.38 -8.35
N ALA A 449 1.71 27.79 -8.60
CA ALA A 449 2.11 28.29 -9.91
C ALA A 449 2.15 27.15 -10.92
N GLU A 450 2.75 26.03 -10.55
CA GLU A 450 2.78 24.82 -11.37
C GLU A 450 1.38 24.18 -11.48
N ALA A 451 0.57 24.21 -10.40
CA ALA A 451 -0.83 23.75 -10.45
C ALA A 451 -1.64 24.53 -11.50
N ARG A 452 -1.46 25.86 -11.56
CA ARG A 452 -2.09 26.71 -12.58
C ARG A 452 -1.63 26.32 -13.97
N ARG A 453 -0.33 26.16 -14.18
CA ARG A 453 0.25 25.75 -15.46
C ARG A 453 -0.31 24.42 -15.94
N ILE A 454 -0.41 23.44 -15.04
CA ILE A 454 -1.02 22.13 -15.36
C ILE A 454 -2.46 22.30 -15.83
N LEU A 455 -3.28 23.08 -15.12
CA LEU A 455 -4.67 23.31 -15.48
C LEU A 455 -4.83 24.12 -16.80
N GLU A 456 -3.88 24.98 -17.14
CA GLU A 456 -3.88 25.72 -18.40
C GLU A 456 -3.50 24.83 -19.59
N THR A 457 -2.61 23.87 -19.37
CA THR A 457 -2.11 22.98 -20.43
C THR A 457 -2.90 21.68 -20.58
N ASP A 458 -3.59 21.23 -19.51
CA ASP A 458 -4.40 20.03 -19.50
C ASP A 458 -5.81 20.31 -18.95
N ALA A 459 -6.77 20.37 -19.86
CA ALA A 459 -8.15 20.71 -19.53
C ALA A 459 -8.99 19.52 -19.04
N ARG A 460 -8.41 18.33 -18.87
CA ARG A 460 -9.13 17.13 -18.45
C ARG A 460 -9.64 17.26 -17.01
N GLU A 461 -10.86 16.79 -16.81
CA GLU A 461 -11.54 16.83 -15.51
C GLU A 461 -10.79 15.98 -14.44
N ASP A 462 -10.23 14.84 -14.82
CA ASP A 462 -9.49 13.97 -13.90
C ASP A 462 -8.24 14.64 -13.32
N VAL A 463 -7.57 15.51 -14.08
CA VAL A 463 -6.43 16.31 -13.61
C VAL A 463 -6.87 17.33 -12.55
N ALA A 464 -7.97 18.04 -12.81
CA ALA A 464 -8.54 18.98 -11.84
C ALA A 464 -9.05 18.26 -10.58
N GLN A 465 -9.65 17.08 -10.73
CA GLN A 465 -10.08 16.24 -9.64
C GLN A 465 -8.89 15.82 -8.76
N GLU A 466 -7.81 15.33 -9.37
CA GLU A 466 -6.61 14.90 -8.65
C GLU A 466 -5.96 16.08 -7.90
N LEU A 467 -5.87 17.25 -8.54
CA LEU A 467 -5.37 18.47 -7.89
C LEU A 467 -6.24 18.89 -6.72
N CYS A 468 -7.56 18.92 -6.90
CA CYS A 468 -8.50 19.31 -5.85
C CYS A 468 -8.46 18.35 -4.67
N TRP A 469 -8.46 17.05 -4.93
CA TRP A 469 -8.37 16.00 -3.93
C TRP A 469 -7.06 16.11 -3.12
N SER A 470 -5.93 16.18 -3.82
CA SER A 470 -4.61 16.25 -3.20
C SER A 470 -4.40 17.56 -2.43
N ALA A 471 -4.89 18.68 -2.97
CA ALA A 471 -4.82 19.96 -2.30
C ALA A 471 -5.67 20.01 -1.01
N ALA A 472 -6.84 19.35 -1.04
CA ALA A 472 -7.72 19.25 0.13
C ALA A 472 -7.07 18.41 1.25
N VAL A 473 -6.39 17.29 0.91
CA VAL A 473 -5.63 16.46 1.86
C VAL A 473 -4.48 17.26 2.48
N ASN A 474 -3.75 17.99 1.64
CA ASN A 474 -2.54 18.71 2.06
C ASN A 474 -2.82 20.11 2.63
N GLY A 475 -4.10 20.50 2.79
CA GLY A 475 -4.49 21.80 3.32
C GLY A 475 -3.97 22.96 2.46
N CYS A 476 -4.11 22.88 1.14
CA CYS A 476 -3.68 23.92 0.21
C CYS A 476 -4.91 24.63 -0.42
N PRO A 477 -5.53 25.62 0.26
CA PRO A 477 -6.75 26.28 -0.23
C PRO A 477 -6.55 27.01 -1.57
N ALA A 478 -5.35 27.51 -1.84
CA ALA A 478 -5.07 28.19 -3.11
C ALA A 478 -5.22 27.27 -4.33
N ILE A 479 -4.74 26.01 -4.22
CA ILE A 479 -4.88 25.03 -5.29
C ILE A 479 -6.31 24.49 -5.36
N VAL A 480 -6.99 24.28 -4.23
CA VAL A 480 -8.43 23.94 -4.21
C VAL A 480 -9.23 24.98 -4.99
N GLN A 481 -8.99 26.28 -4.72
CA GLN A 481 -9.66 27.38 -5.39
C GLN A 481 -9.40 27.42 -6.91
N LEU A 482 -8.22 27.01 -7.36
CA LEU A 482 -7.86 26.91 -8.79
C LEU A 482 -8.54 25.73 -9.49
N ALA A 483 -8.57 24.58 -8.84
CA ALA A 483 -9.05 23.34 -9.46
C ALA A 483 -10.58 23.19 -9.41
N LEU A 484 -11.21 23.66 -8.34
CA LEU A 484 -12.63 23.48 -8.05
C LEU A 484 -13.57 23.95 -9.18
N PRO A 485 -13.37 25.12 -9.84
CA PRO A 485 -14.24 25.56 -10.93
C PRO A 485 -14.21 24.68 -12.20
N ARG A 486 -13.26 23.74 -12.29
CA ARG A 486 -13.16 22.79 -13.39
C ARG A 486 -13.99 21.51 -13.16
N LEU A 487 -14.50 21.32 -11.93
CA LEU A 487 -15.31 20.17 -11.53
C LEU A 487 -16.79 20.53 -11.64
N ASN A 488 -17.38 20.29 -12.81
CA ASN A 488 -18.77 20.61 -13.10
C ASN A 488 -19.73 19.48 -12.64
N TRP A 489 -19.54 18.98 -11.43
CA TRP A 489 -20.38 17.91 -10.90
C TRP A 489 -21.62 18.46 -10.21
N PRO A 490 -22.77 17.77 -10.32
CA PRO A 490 -23.94 18.08 -9.48
C PRO A 490 -23.56 18.11 -7.99
N SER A 491 -24.20 18.95 -7.19
CA SER A 491 -23.88 19.11 -5.76
C SER A 491 -23.92 17.83 -4.95
N ARG A 492 -24.70 16.83 -5.39
CA ARG A 492 -24.87 15.52 -4.76
C ARG A 492 -24.13 14.39 -5.48
N ASP A 493 -23.23 14.68 -6.38
CA ASP A 493 -22.44 13.64 -7.05
C ASP A 493 -21.63 12.86 -6.01
N PRO A 494 -21.69 11.51 -5.99
CA PRO A 494 -20.95 10.70 -5.01
C PRO A 494 -19.43 10.90 -5.02
N ARG A 495 -18.87 11.36 -6.13
CA ARG A 495 -17.42 11.67 -6.24
C ARG A 495 -16.98 12.74 -5.25
N TRP A 496 -17.87 13.70 -4.91
CA TRP A 496 -17.59 14.72 -3.91
C TRP A 496 -17.26 14.16 -2.53
N HIS A 497 -17.81 13.00 -2.17
CA HIS A 497 -17.51 12.38 -0.88
C HIS A 497 -16.01 12.24 -0.66
N TRP A 498 -15.29 11.74 -1.68
CA TRP A 498 -13.85 11.53 -1.60
C TRP A 498 -13.03 12.82 -1.45
N ILE A 499 -13.50 13.93 -2.00
CA ILE A 499 -12.82 15.22 -1.88
C ILE A 499 -13.18 15.88 -0.55
N LEU A 500 -14.46 15.82 -0.17
CA LEU A 500 -14.99 16.52 1.00
C LEU A 500 -14.48 15.96 2.34
N ILE A 501 -14.12 14.68 2.40
CA ILE A 501 -13.52 14.08 3.60
C ILE A 501 -12.05 14.44 3.80
N GLN A 502 -11.35 14.88 2.75
CA GLN A 502 -9.89 15.06 2.80
C GLN A 502 -9.42 16.12 3.80
N PRO A 503 -10.05 17.29 3.91
CA PRO A 503 -9.65 18.28 4.92
C PRO A 503 -9.71 17.76 6.35
N ILE A 504 -10.67 16.83 6.62
CA ILE A 504 -10.83 16.22 7.95
C ILE A 504 -9.85 15.08 8.14
N ARG A 505 -9.59 14.32 7.05
CA ARG A 505 -8.73 13.15 7.10
C ARG A 505 -7.29 13.50 7.47
N GLY A 506 -6.75 14.59 6.94
CA GLY A 506 -5.34 14.93 7.09
C GLY A 506 -4.40 13.85 6.57
N LEU A 507 -3.14 14.18 6.38
CA LEU A 507 -2.10 13.16 6.27
C LEU A 507 -1.67 12.84 7.70
N GLY A 508 -1.98 11.62 8.20
CA GLY A 508 -1.28 11.09 9.36
C GLY A 508 0.21 11.05 9.05
N ASP A 509 1.02 11.57 9.96
CA ASP A 509 2.46 11.36 10.16
C ASP A 509 3.44 11.26 8.97
N ASN A 510 3.16 11.86 7.82
CA ASN A 510 4.26 12.24 6.92
C ASN A 510 4.99 13.49 7.44
N ALA A 511 5.10 13.59 8.76
CA ALA A 511 5.59 14.70 9.55
C ALA A 511 7.13 14.86 9.51
N GLY A 512 7.79 14.54 8.41
CA GLY A 512 9.25 14.69 8.32
C GLY A 512 9.73 15.80 7.39
N LEU A 513 8.91 16.28 6.45
CA LEU A 513 9.47 17.00 5.30
C LEU A 513 8.85 18.38 4.99
N ARG A 514 7.76 18.80 5.66
CA ARG A 514 7.16 20.14 5.51
C ARG A 514 6.38 20.54 6.77
N PRO A 515 6.13 21.85 6.99
CA PRO A 515 5.18 22.24 8.01
C PRO A 515 3.84 21.57 7.67
N ALA A 516 3.35 20.75 8.60
CA ALA A 516 2.06 20.12 8.47
C ALA A 516 1.00 21.19 8.19
N ALA A 517 0.07 20.91 7.28
CA ALA A 517 -1.04 21.81 7.02
C ALA A 517 -1.75 22.16 8.32
N THR A 518 -1.96 23.45 8.56
CA THR A 518 -2.64 23.89 9.78
C THR A 518 -4.11 23.49 9.74
N THR A 519 -4.72 23.31 10.89
CA THR A 519 -6.18 23.09 10.98
C THR A 519 -6.95 24.21 10.26
N GLU A 520 -6.44 25.45 10.33
CA GLU A 520 -7.05 26.59 9.65
C GLU A 520 -7.04 26.45 8.13
N ASP A 521 -5.94 26.02 7.54
CA ASP A 521 -5.85 25.80 6.09
C ASP A 521 -6.80 24.68 5.63
N ARG A 522 -6.93 23.62 6.43
CA ARG A 522 -7.88 22.54 6.16
C ARG A 522 -9.33 23.00 6.27
N LEU A 523 -9.66 23.81 7.28
CA LEU A 523 -10.98 24.43 7.42
C LEU A 523 -11.29 25.34 6.23
N ARG A 524 -10.30 26.09 5.72
CA ARG A 524 -10.46 26.91 4.51
C ARG A 524 -10.71 26.02 3.28
N CYS A 525 -10.03 24.90 3.12
CA CYS A 525 -10.33 23.94 2.05
C CYS A 525 -11.76 23.42 2.15
N LEU A 526 -12.22 23.01 3.33
CA LEU A 526 -13.60 22.58 3.55
C LEU A 526 -14.59 23.70 3.23
N ALA A 527 -14.31 24.93 3.68
CA ALA A 527 -15.16 26.08 3.41
C ALA A 527 -15.31 26.36 1.92
N LEU A 528 -14.22 26.28 1.14
CA LEU A 528 -14.25 26.45 -0.32
C LEU A 528 -15.13 25.41 -1.00
N LEU A 529 -15.01 24.14 -0.61
CA LEU A 529 -15.84 23.06 -1.16
C LEU A 529 -17.33 23.29 -0.87
N LEU A 530 -17.67 23.65 0.36
CA LEU A 530 -19.05 23.92 0.76
C LEU A 530 -19.61 25.22 0.12
N GLN A 531 -18.77 26.24 -0.08
CA GLN A 531 -19.14 27.47 -0.81
C GLN A 531 -19.38 27.23 -2.30
N HIS A 532 -18.69 26.27 -2.89
CA HIS A 532 -18.94 25.84 -4.27
C HIS A 532 -20.28 25.13 -4.44
N GLY A 533 -20.97 24.82 -3.34
CA GLY A 533 -22.31 24.20 -3.35
C GLY A 533 -22.30 22.69 -3.23
N VAL A 534 -21.18 22.10 -2.81
CA VAL A 534 -21.13 20.66 -2.51
C VAL A 534 -22.05 20.34 -1.33
N ASP A 535 -22.95 19.36 -1.50
CA ASP A 535 -23.86 18.93 -0.42
C ASP A 535 -23.06 18.23 0.70
N PRO A 536 -23.09 18.73 1.94
CA PRO A 536 -22.38 18.11 3.06
C PRO A 536 -22.87 16.69 3.39
N ASN A 537 -23.99 16.28 2.81
CA ASN A 537 -24.63 14.97 3.03
C ASN A 537 -24.25 13.92 1.98
N VAL A 538 -23.36 14.25 1.04
CA VAL A 538 -22.81 13.22 0.15
C VAL A 538 -22.19 12.10 0.98
N SER A 539 -22.53 10.88 0.62
CA SER A 539 -22.15 9.71 1.42
C SER A 539 -21.65 8.56 0.55
N ARG A 540 -20.89 7.69 1.17
CA ARG A 540 -20.55 6.38 0.63
C ARG A 540 -20.77 5.34 1.72
N LEU A 541 -21.47 4.25 1.41
CA LEU A 541 -21.86 3.25 2.40
C LEU A 541 -22.59 3.90 3.60
N GLY A 542 -23.45 4.89 3.34
CA GLY A 542 -24.15 5.65 4.37
C GLY A 542 -23.28 6.63 5.18
N GLN A 543 -21.94 6.53 5.09
CA GLN A 543 -21.02 7.41 5.81
C GLN A 543 -20.99 8.79 5.17
N THR A 544 -21.44 9.80 5.90
CA THR A 544 -21.29 11.21 5.50
C THR A 544 -20.01 11.80 6.07
N VAL A 545 -19.64 12.99 5.58
CA VAL A 545 -18.47 13.70 6.08
C VAL A 545 -18.57 14.01 7.58
N LEU A 546 -19.78 14.22 8.11
CA LEU A 546 -19.99 14.43 9.53
C LEU A 546 -19.62 13.20 10.39
N HIS A 547 -19.80 11.97 9.89
CA HIS A 547 -19.31 10.77 10.57
C HIS A 547 -17.77 10.79 10.70
N PHE A 548 -17.06 11.26 9.67
CA PHE A 548 -15.60 11.32 9.69
C PHE A 548 -15.03 12.28 10.73
N THR A 549 -15.79 13.27 11.21
CA THR A 549 -15.34 14.11 12.31
C THR A 549 -15.17 13.33 13.62
N ALA A 550 -15.86 12.22 13.80
CA ALA A 550 -15.74 11.31 14.95
C ALA A 550 -14.63 10.26 14.76
N ALA A 551 -14.11 10.07 13.56
CA ALA A 551 -13.17 9.01 13.22
C ALA A 551 -11.89 9.03 14.07
N ARG A 552 -11.30 7.83 14.33
CA ARG A 552 -10.20 7.65 15.28
C ARG A 552 -8.90 8.37 14.90
N ASN A 553 -8.58 8.51 13.63
CA ASN A 553 -7.17 8.57 13.23
C ASN A 553 -6.70 9.85 12.57
N GLN A 554 -7.37 11.02 12.66
CA GLN A 554 -6.92 12.04 11.70
C GLN A 554 -7.00 13.49 12.16
N VAL A 555 -7.56 13.74 13.32
CA VAL A 555 -7.51 15.04 13.99
C VAL A 555 -7.12 14.77 15.43
N ASP A 556 -5.91 15.12 15.81
CA ASP A 556 -5.37 14.80 17.14
C ASP A 556 -6.03 15.59 18.25
N HIS A 557 -6.60 16.76 17.94
CA HIS A 557 -7.24 17.63 18.90
C HIS A 557 -8.75 17.58 18.80
N GLU A 558 -9.43 17.30 19.90
CA GLU A 558 -10.90 17.22 19.95
C GLU A 558 -11.57 18.55 19.58
N ALA A 559 -10.96 19.67 19.95
CA ALA A 559 -11.40 21.01 19.55
C ALA A 559 -11.45 21.22 18.04
N ASP A 560 -10.52 20.62 17.28
CA ASP A 560 -10.54 20.72 15.83
C ASP A 560 -11.69 19.92 15.21
N ARG A 561 -12.00 18.75 15.78
CA ARG A 561 -13.16 17.93 15.35
C ARG A 561 -14.47 18.70 15.44
N THR A 562 -14.67 19.40 16.56
CA THR A 562 -15.87 20.22 16.78
C THR A 562 -15.95 21.39 15.79
N ARG A 563 -14.83 22.00 15.43
CA ARG A 563 -14.77 23.06 14.40
C ARG A 563 -15.21 22.57 13.03
N PHE A 564 -14.70 21.42 12.59
CA PHE A 564 -15.13 20.79 11.32
C PHE A 564 -16.61 20.40 11.37
N ALA A 565 -17.06 19.77 12.44
CA ALA A 565 -18.46 19.40 12.63
C ALA A 565 -19.37 20.63 12.62
N ALA A 566 -19.03 21.69 13.34
CA ALA A 566 -19.79 22.92 13.37
C ALA A 566 -19.94 23.53 11.98
N MET A 567 -18.84 23.62 11.20
CA MET A 567 -18.89 24.12 9.83
C MET A 567 -19.82 23.30 8.92
N LEU A 568 -19.78 21.97 9.04
CA LEU A 568 -20.66 21.09 8.26
C LEU A 568 -22.13 21.28 8.65
N LEU A 569 -22.41 21.39 9.96
CA LEU A 569 -23.77 21.60 10.49
C LEU A 569 -24.32 22.97 10.08
N ASP A 570 -23.51 24.02 10.10
CA ASP A 570 -23.88 25.38 9.65
C ASP A 570 -24.20 25.41 8.14
N ARG A 571 -23.77 24.38 7.39
CA ARG A 571 -24.04 24.21 5.97
C ARG A 571 -25.04 23.09 5.67
N GLY A 572 -25.81 22.64 6.69
CA GLY A 572 -26.94 21.73 6.54
C GLY A 572 -26.59 20.23 6.55
N ALA A 573 -25.47 19.86 7.17
CA ALA A 573 -25.19 18.45 7.45
C ALA A 573 -26.28 17.85 8.35
N LYS A 574 -26.78 16.67 7.97
CA LYS A 574 -27.85 15.97 8.67
C LYS A 574 -27.29 15.12 9.82
N LEU A 575 -27.94 15.20 10.97
CA LEU A 575 -27.55 14.52 12.20
C LEU A 575 -28.07 13.08 12.30
N ASN A 576 -29.06 12.72 11.47
CA ASN A 576 -29.82 11.47 11.57
C ASN A 576 -29.51 10.44 10.47
N LEU A 577 -28.50 10.71 9.64
CA LEU A 577 -28.08 9.72 8.65
C LEU A 577 -27.23 8.62 9.34
N ARG A 578 -27.47 7.37 8.93
CA ARG A 578 -26.74 6.21 9.46
C ARG A 578 -25.85 5.61 8.42
N ASP A 579 -24.68 5.16 8.86
CA ASP A 579 -23.80 4.38 8.00
C ASP A 579 -24.27 2.92 7.87
N ASP A 580 -23.87 2.28 6.77
CA ASP A 580 -24.32 0.92 6.46
C ASP A 580 -23.65 -0.15 7.32
N LEU A 581 -22.45 0.12 7.85
CA LEU A 581 -21.64 -0.87 8.55
C LEU A 581 -21.90 -0.91 10.06
N LEU A 582 -21.81 0.24 10.73
CA LEU A 582 -22.05 0.37 12.18
C LEU A 582 -23.50 0.70 12.48
N LYS A 583 -24.33 0.94 11.47
CA LYS A 583 -25.76 1.31 11.58
C LYS A 583 -26.00 2.51 12.49
N SER A 584 -25.03 3.38 12.62
CA SER A 584 -24.99 4.46 13.60
C SER A 584 -25.01 5.83 12.94
N THR A 585 -25.56 6.81 13.65
CA THR A 585 -25.51 8.22 13.31
C THR A 585 -24.15 8.83 13.65
N PRO A 586 -23.82 10.07 13.22
CA PRO A 586 -22.63 10.78 13.68
C PRO A 586 -22.50 10.85 15.20
N LEU A 587 -23.63 10.99 15.92
CA LEU A 587 -23.64 10.95 17.39
C LEU A 587 -23.24 9.55 17.92
N GLY A 588 -23.77 8.49 17.32
CA GLY A 588 -23.39 7.12 17.67
C GLY A 588 -21.90 6.88 17.45
N TRP A 589 -21.34 7.38 16.34
CA TRP A 589 -19.91 7.32 16.08
C TRP A 589 -19.11 8.07 17.13
N ALA A 590 -19.49 9.31 17.47
CA ALA A 590 -18.82 10.10 18.51
C ALA A 590 -18.84 9.40 19.87
N CYS A 591 -19.95 8.76 20.22
CA CYS A 591 -20.07 7.96 21.45
C CYS A 591 -19.16 6.73 21.44
N ARG A 592 -19.08 6.02 20.30
CA ARG A 592 -18.21 4.84 20.15
C ARG A 592 -16.72 5.17 20.36
N TRP A 593 -16.26 6.31 19.85
CA TRP A 593 -14.84 6.68 19.92
C TRP A 593 -14.52 7.63 21.07
N GLY A 594 -15.46 7.87 21.99
CA GLY A 594 -15.19 8.64 23.19
C GLY A 594 -14.97 10.15 22.97
N ARG A 595 -15.57 10.71 21.89
CA ARG A 595 -15.40 12.10 21.48
C ARG A 595 -16.32 13.03 22.27
N LYS A 596 -15.97 13.31 23.51
CA LYS A 596 -16.85 14.01 24.47
C LYS A 596 -17.31 15.38 23.95
N GLU A 597 -16.39 16.24 23.54
CA GLU A 597 -16.72 17.60 23.07
C GLU A 597 -17.58 17.57 21.81
N LEU A 598 -17.32 16.61 20.91
CA LEU A 598 -18.14 16.41 19.71
C LEU A 598 -19.53 15.91 20.08
N VAL A 599 -19.68 15.00 21.04
CA VAL A 599 -21.00 14.55 21.57
C VAL A 599 -21.78 15.74 22.11
N GLU A 600 -21.15 16.58 22.93
CA GLU A 600 -21.77 17.78 23.49
C GLU A 600 -22.24 18.75 22.39
N LEU A 601 -21.39 18.99 21.37
CA LEU A 601 -21.75 19.81 20.22
C LEU A 601 -22.95 19.23 19.46
N LEU A 602 -22.93 17.92 19.13
CA LEU A 602 -23.98 17.29 18.37
C LEU A 602 -25.33 17.33 19.12
N ILE A 603 -25.33 17.10 20.43
CA ILE A 603 -26.52 17.22 21.28
C ILE A 603 -27.00 18.68 21.31
N ALA A 604 -26.11 19.65 21.49
CA ALA A 604 -26.45 21.08 21.45
C ALA A 604 -27.05 21.53 20.11
N ARG A 605 -26.71 20.81 19.03
CA ARG A 605 -27.29 21.01 17.68
C ARG A 605 -28.51 20.12 17.42
N SER A 606 -29.12 19.57 18.48
CA SER A 606 -30.34 18.77 18.45
C SER A 606 -30.20 17.38 17.78
N ALA A 607 -29.02 16.77 17.88
CA ALA A 607 -28.89 15.36 17.49
C ALA A 607 -29.81 14.48 18.38
N PRO A 608 -30.55 13.53 17.80
CA PRO A 608 -31.43 12.67 18.57
C PRO A 608 -30.61 11.74 19.49
N VAL A 609 -30.77 11.87 20.79
CA VAL A 609 -30.14 10.99 21.80
C VAL A 609 -30.82 9.63 21.89
N ASN A 610 -32.12 9.59 21.52
CA ASN A 610 -32.91 8.38 21.39
C ASN A 610 -33.20 8.12 19.92
N GLU A 611 -32.87 6.95 19.45
CA GLU A 611 -32.99 6.53 18.07
C GLU A 611 -33.89 5.28 18.02
N PRO A 612 -35.22 5.45 18.00
CA PRO A 612 -36.17 4.31 18.12
C PRO A 612 -36.06 3.30 16.99
N ASP A 613 -35.60 3.75 15.81
CA ASP A 613 -35.40 2.90 14.62
C ASP A 613 -33.99 2.35 14.51
N ALA A 614 -33.11 2.55 15.53
CA ALA A 614 -31.77 2.01 15.53
C ALA A 614 -31.77 0.55 16.01
N GLU A 615 -30.81 -0.19 15.51
CA GLU A 615 -30.46 -1.49 16.11
C GLU A 615 -30.09 -1.28 17.59
N PRO A 616 -30.55 -2.10 18.52
CA PRO A 616 -30.31 -1.89 19.96
C PRO A 616 -28.84 -1.75 20.32
N TRP A 617 -27.95 -2.43 19.60
CA TRP A 617 -26.50 -2.38 19.81
C TRP A 617 -25.83 -1.14 19.22
N ALA A 618 -26.50 -0.41 18.32
CA ALA A 618 -25.95 0.69 17.53
C ALA A 618 -26.38 2.08 18.00
N THR A 619 -27.15 2.15 19.10
CA THR A 619 -27.60 3.44 19.68
C THR A 619 -26.42 4.20 20.32
N PRO A 620 -26.47 5.54 20.41
CA PRO A 620 -25.43 6.33 21.09
C PRO A 620 -25.15 5.86 22.51
N LEU A 621 -26.19 5.55 23.29
CA LEU A 621 -26.04 5.08 24.66
C LEU A 621 -25.43 3.67 24.72
N ALA A 622 -25.85 2.76 23.83
CA ALA A 622 -25.27 1.42 23.76
C ALA A 622 -23.76 1.46 23.46
N TRP A 623 -23.33 2.34 22.55
CA TRP A 623 -21.92 2.53 22.27
C TRP A 623 -21.14 3.08 23.45
N ALA A 624 -21.67 4.13 24.12
CA ALA A 624 -21.00 4.71 25.29
C ALA A 624 -20.79 3.67 26.40
N LYS A 625 -21.82 2.87 26.69
CA LYS A 625 -21.76 1.77 27.68
C LYS A 625 -20.75 0.70 27.28
N LYS A 626 -20.84 0.20 26.04
CA LYS A 626 -20.00 -0.88 25.51
C LYS A 626 -18.52 -0.52 25.50
N MET A 627 -18.21 0.73 25.20
CA MET A 627 -16.81 1.22 25.11
C MET A 627 -16.29 1.78 26.43
N GLY A 628 -17.12 1.80 27.50
CA GLY A 628 -16.74 2.25 28.84
C GLY A 628 -16.58 3.77 28.99
N HIS A 629 -17.23 4.57 28.14
CA HIS A 629 -17.14 6.02 28.16
C HIS A 629 -18.13 6.63 29.17
N ALA A 630 -17.87 6.44 30.47
CA ALA A 630 -18.77 6.82 31.57
C ALA A 630 -19.19 8.30 31.59
N ALA A 631 -18.33 9.21 31.14
CA ALA A 631 -18.68 10.63 31.08
C ALA A 631 -19.70 10.91 29.97
N ILE A 632 -19.55 10.28 28.81
CA ILE A 632 -20.49 10.38 27.68
C ILE A 632 -21.81 9.71 28.03
N GLU A 633 -21.77 8.53 28.67
CA GLU A 633 -22.97 7.84 29.15
C GLU A 633 -23.81 8.75 30.06
N ARG A 634 -23.19 9.34 31.07
CA ARG A 634 -23.87 10.30 31.97
C ARG A 634 -24.42 11.51 31.21
N GLY A 635 -23.66 12.04 30.25
CA GLY A 635 -24.10 13.16 29.42
C GLY A 635 -25.35 12.81 28.61
N LEU A 636 -25.40 11.62 27.99
CA LEU A 636 -26.55 11.15 27.23
C LEU A 636 -27.78 10.94 28.12
N LEU A 637 -27.62 10.31 29.30
CA LEU A 637 -28.69 10.10 30.26
C LEU A 637 -29.28 11.43 30.77
N ASN A 638 -28.43 12.41 31.07
CA ASN A 638 -28.85 13.77 31.47
C ASN A 638 -29.62 14.49 30.33
N ASN A 639 -29.39 14.15 29.11
CA ASN A 639 -30.12 14.66 27.94
C ASN A 639 -31.29 13.76 27.51
N GLY A 640 -31.72 12.84 28.37
CA GLY A 640 -32.95 12.05 28.21
C GLY A 640 -32.79 10.76 27.38
N ALA A 641 -31.56 10.26 27.24
CA ALA A 641 -31.38 8.93 26.64
C ALA A 641 -32.03 7.86 27.53
N LYS A 642 -32.78 6.95 26.88
CA LYS A 642 -33.43 5.83 27.55
C LYS A 642 -32.50 4.61 27.56
N ALA A 643 -32.40 3.93 28.70
CA ALA A 643 -31.55 2.76 28.89
C ALA A 643 -32.09 1.53 28.14
#